data_afa905e606cc87a8417a401fb66067e9
#
_entry.id   afa905e606cc87a8417a401fb66067e9
#
_cell.length_a   1.000
_cell.length_b   1.000
_cell.length_c   1.000
_cell.angle_alpha   90.00
_cell.angle_beta   90.00
_cell.angle_gamma   90.00
#
_symmetry.space_group_name_H-M   'P 1'
#
loop_
_entity.id
_entity.type
_entity.pdbx_description
1 polymer ?
#
loop_
_entity_poly.entity_id
_entity_poly.type
_entity_poly.pdbx_seq_one_letter_code
_entity_poly.pdbx_strand_id
1 'polypeptide(L)'
;MTENWSIAHSSELYHIEGWGHPYFGINEAGNVTVSPRGDEKKLDLFELVENLKKRDINLPLLIRFSDILADRLARLHQCMDEAIARYNYPNIYRGVYPVKCNQHKQLVEALVDYGKPYHFGLEVGSKPELMIALATLDIDKTGETLLICNGYKDKEYLETALLAQQLGHNLIIVVEQIKELFITLEISEKLNLKPQIGVRAKLKTKGSGHWGNSTGEKAKFGLTIPEILTVYKTLKDKDLLHCLKLLHFHIGSQISSIAVIKDAIREAGQIYVQLCEMGAGMKYLDVGGGLAVDYDGSKTNFYASKNYNMQNYANDIVAGIKDCCDEANIHPPILVSESGRAIASHHSVLIFNVVNSNTPPYKLPEPVKEKEHLLIRNLWETYESIDEENYQEMYHDAVQFKDEVISLFNFGYLTLTQRARAEQIYWACGHRIYDIMKRQSYVSDDLEELADLMISTYYINLSVFQSAPDAWAIDQLFPVMPIHRLDEKPTEKAILADLTCDSDGKIDKFIDLLDVKKSLELHKLENSNNNQDNPHYKPYYLGMFLVGSYQEIMGNLHNLFGDINVVHLANEDDNYQLQYIVKGDNVANVLEYVEYKADELQERLRRLTESALMENKLTIEQSQLLLKNYDHNLRSYTYLQ
;
A
#
# COMPACT_ATOMS: atom_id res chain seq x y z
N MET A 1 -14.52 27.27 27.34
CA MET A 1 -13.51 27.91 26.49
C MET A 1 -13.27 26.95 25.35
N THR A 2 -13.63 27.31 24.14
CA THR A 2 -13.32 26.50 22.95
C THR A 2 -11.80 26.60 22.79
N GLU A 3 -11.09 25.52 23.07
CA GLU A 3 -9.66 25.45 22.75
C GLU A 3 -9.49 25.76 21.26
N ASN A 4 -8.63 26.71 20.93
CA ASN A 4 -8.28 26.99 19.55
C ASN A 4 -7.58 25.76 18.97
N TRP A 5 -8.05 25.28 17.81
CA TRP A 5 -7.40 24.18 17.10
C TRP A 5 -5.95 24.55 16.77
N SER A 6 -5.07 23.58 16.85
CA SER A 6 -3.63 23.77 16.59
C SER A 6 -3.07 22.59 15.79
N ILE A 7 -1.90 22.78 15.23
CA ILE A 7 -1.14 21.72 14.53
C ILE A 7 -0.92 20.49 15.42
N ALA A 8 -0.73 20.68 16.73
CA ALA A 8 -0.59 19.57 17.67
C ALA A 8 -1.85 18.68 17.70
N HIS A 9 -3.05 19.28 17.67
CA HIS A 9 -4.30 18.52 17.60
C HIS A 9 -4.41 17.72 16.29
N SER A 10 -3.98 18.29 15.15
CA SER A 10 -3.97 17.58 13.87
C SER A 10 -2.91 16.47 13.86
N SER A 11 -1.75 16.69 14.46
CA SER A 11 -0.70 15.68 14.61
C SER A 11 -1.19 14.48 15.42
N GLU A 12 -1.91 14.74 16.51
CA GLU A 12 -2.54 13.70 17.34
C GLU A 12 -3.67 12.99 16.59
N LEU A 13 -4.57 13.75 15.93
CA LEU A 13 -5.74 13.20 15.21
C LEU A 13 -5.35 12.21 14.11
N TYR A 14 -4.30 12.53 13.33
CA TYR A 14 -3.83 11.70 12.21
C TYR A 14 -2.64 10.80 12.59
N HIS A 15 -2.19 10.82 13.83
CA HIS A 15 -1.08 10.01 14.38
C HIS A 15 0.25 10.12 13.60
N ILE A 16 0.50 11.28 12.96
CA ILE A 16 1.65 11.46 12.07
C ILE A 16 3.00 11.23 12.77
N GLU A 17 3.13 11.57 14.05
CA GLU A 17 4.34 11.32 14.84
C GLU A 17 4.60 9.83 15.07
N GLY A 18 3.56 8.99 15.05
CA GLY A 18 3.67 7.55 15.21
C GLY A 18 4.20 6.86 13.96
N TRP A 19 3.44 6.95 12.86
CA TRP A 19 3.74 6.27 11.60
C TRP A 19 4.73 7.05 10.72
N GLY A 20 4.79 8.36 10.85
CA GLY A 20 5.55 9.25 9.97
C GLY A 20 7.01 9.43 10.38
N HIS A 21 7.34 9.24 11.66
CA HIS A 21 8.70 9.48 12.14
C HIS A 21 9.73 8.53 11.48
N PRO A 22 10.89 9.04 11.05
CA PRO A 22 11.41 10.42 11.17
C PRO A 22 11.16 11.30 9.92
N TYR A 23 10.38 10.82 8.94
CA TYR A 23 10.32 11.44 7.61
C TYR A 23 9.20 12.45 7.44
N PHE A 24 8.06 12.27 8.11
CA PHE A 24 6.86 13.08 7.90
C PHE A 24 6.50 13.90 9.13
N GLY A 25 6.05 15.14 8.92
CA GLY A 25 5.60 16.04 9.97
C GLY A 25 4.69 17.13 9.41
N ILE A 26 4.32 18.11 10.24
CA ILE A 26 3.47 19.25 9.87
C ILE A 26 4.24 20.54 10.16
N ASN A 27 4.19 21.52 9.25
CA ASN A 27 4.81 22.85 9.47
C ASN A 27 3.82 23.85 10.07
N GLU A 28 4.32 25.05 10.38
CA GLU A 28 3.50 26.13 10.96
C GLU A 28 2.39 26.64 10.04
N ALA A 29 2.49 26.42 8.74
CA ALA A 29 1.46 26.77 7.76
C ALA A 29 0.34 25.72 7.67
N GLY A 30 0.37 24.66 8.49
CA GLY A 30 -0.60 23.58 8.45
C GLY A 30 -0.43 22.65 7.24
N ASN A 31 0.74 22.57 6.65
CA ASN A 31 1.05 21.68 5.53
C ASN A 31 1.91 20.49 5.99
N VAL A 32 1.68 19.33 5.37
CA VAL A 32 2.54 18.17 5.59
C VAL A 32 3.92 18.41 5.00
N THR A 33 4.95 18.06 5.76
CA THR A 33 6.35 18.14 5.34
C THR A 33 7.01 16.79 5.28
N VAL A 34 8.02 16.68 4.41
CA VAL A 34 8.86 15.49 4.26
C VAL A 34 10.31 15.86 4.53
N SER A 35 10.98 15.07 5.38
CA SER A 35 12.43 15.13 5.66
C SER A 35 13.06 13.83 5.22
N PRO A 36 13.44 13.64 3.94
CA PRO A 36 13.83 12.36 3.41
C PRO A 36 15.07 11.72 4.04
N ARG A 37 15.91 12.51 4.71
CA ARG A 37 17.05 12.03 5.49
C ARG A 37 16.79 12.00 7.00
N GLY A 38 15.58 12.37 7.43
CA GLY A 38 15.26 12.51 8.84
C GLY A 38 15.99 13.68 9.52
N ASP A 39 16.44 14.66 8.74
CA ASP A 39 17.16 15.86 9.15
C ASP A 39 16.24 17.09 9.28
N GLU A 40 16.82 18.27 9.55
CA GLU A 40 16.06 19.52 9.69
C GLU A 40 15.51 20.08 8.37
N LYS A 41 15.98 19.59 7.23
CA LYS A 41 15.52 20.04 5.90
C LYS A 41 14.17 19.44 5.57
N LYS A 42 13.17 20.29 5.51
CA LYS A 42 11.77 19.91 5.28
C LYS A 42 11.29 20.43 3.93
N LEU A 43 10.72 19.55 3.16
CA LEU A 43 10.02 19.85 1.91
C LEU A 43 8.52 19.94 2.19
N ASP A 44 7.88 21.04 1.83
CA ASP A 44 6.42 21.22 1.92
C ASP A 44 5.73 20.49 0.77
N LEU A 45 4.88 19.51 1.11
CA LEU A 45 4.18 18.68 0.09
C LEU A 45 3.14 19.48 -0.68
N PHE A 46 2.42 20.40 -0.04
CA PHE A 46 1.41 21.20 -0.71
C PHE A 46 2.04 22.15 -1.73
N GLU A 47 3.10 22.85 -1.35
CA GLU A 47 3.84 23.72 -2.27
C GLU A 47 4.47 22.94 -3.42
N LEU A 48 4.98 21.74 -3.15
CA LEU A 48 5.52 20.86 -4.18
C LEU A 48 4.45 20.48 -5.21
N VAL A 49 3.28 20.02 -4.75
CA VAL A 49 2.16 19.63 -5.63
C VAL A 49 1.72 20.81 -6.50
N GLU A 50 1.55 21.99 -5.91
CA GLU A 50 1.18 23.19 -6.67
C GLU A 50 2.23 23.58 -7.71
N ASN A 51 3.53 23.40 -7.41
CA ASN A 51 4.60 23.63 -8.36
C ASN A 51 4.63 22.59 -9.49
N LEU A 52 4.31 21.34 -9.21
CA LEU A 52 4.22 20.28 -10.22
C LEU A 52 3.03 20.48 -11.16
N LYS A 53 1.87 20.90 -10.63
CA LYS A 53 0.70 21.26 -11.43
C LYS A 53 0.99 22.41 -12.42
N LYS A 54 1.74 23.43 -12.00
CA LYS A 54 2.18 24.51 -12.92
C LYS A 54 3.07 24.00 -14.05
N ARG A 55 3.63 22.79 -13.95
CA ARG A 55 4.41 22.09 -14.97
C ARG A 55 3.61 21.05 -15.74
N ASP A 56 2.26 21.10 -15.65
CA ASP A 56 1.35 20.17 -16.31
C ASP A 56 1.51 18.71 -15.85
N ILE A 57 1.88 18.53 -14.56
CA ILE A 57 1.90 17.23 -13.90
C ILE A 57 0.68 17.17 -12.99
N ASN A 58 -0.38 16.52 -13.48
CA ASN A 58 -1.69 16.52 -12.84
C ASN A 58 -1.85 15.36 -11.85
N LEU A 59 -2.86 15.49 -10.98
CA LEU A 59 -3.24 14.45 -10.01
C LEU A 59 -4.14 13.39 -10.68
N PRO A 60 -4.16 12.14 -10.14
CA PRO A 60 -3.37 11.66 -9.01
C PRO A 60 -1.87 11.56 -9.32
N LEU A 61 -1.05 11.63 -8.28
CA LEU A 61 0.39 11.71 -8.39
C LEU A 61 1.07 10.87 -7.31
N LEU A 62 2.02 10.02 -7.70
CA LEU A 62 2.91 9.36 -6.76
C LEU A 62 4.24 10.10 -6.69
N ILE A 63 4.64 10.49 -5.49
CA ILE A 63 5.93 11.14 -5.24
C ILE A 63 6.85 10.14 -4.56
N ARG A 64 8.03 9.89 -5.14
CA ARG A 64 9.07 9.01 -4.61
C ARG A 64 10.26 9.83 -4.12
N PHE A 65 10.71 9.54 -2.91
CA PHE A 65 11.86 10.16 -2.25
C PHE A 65 13.00 9.15 -2.17
N SER A 66 13.95 9.21 -3.12
CA SER A 66 15.05 8.24 -3.19
C SER A 66 15.95 8.25 -1.96
N ASP A 67 16.12 9.42 -1.30
CA ASP A 67 16.91 9.52 -0.07
C ASP A 67 16.31 8.72 1.11
N ILE A 68 14.99 8.53 1.14
CA ILE A 68 14.36 7.65 2.14
C ILE A 68 14.80 6.19 1.95
N LEU A 69 14.95 5.73 0.70
CA LEU A 69 15.49 4.38 0.44
C LEU A 69 16.91 4.25 0.96
N ALA A 70 17.76 5.25 0.70
CA ALA A 70 19.13 5.29 1.18
C ALA A 70 19.21 5.26 2.71
N ASP A 71 18.43 6.11 3.39
CA ASP A 71 18.38 6.17 4.86
C ASP A 71 17.86 4.86 5.47
N ARG A 72 16.77 4.28 4.91
CA ARG A 72 16.22 3.00 5.39
C ARG A 72 17.21 1.86 5.26
N LEU A 73 17.95 1.82 4.15
CA LEU A 73 18.99 0.83 3.91
C LEU A 73 20.14 1.00 4.91
N ALA A 74 20.63 2.22 5.08
CA ALA A 74 21.69 2.54 6.04
C ALA A 74 21.31 2.17 7.47
N ARG A 75 20.09 2.53 7.92
CA ARG A 75 19.58 2.19 9.26
C ARG A 75 19.47 0.67 9.48
N LEU A 76 19.05 -0.10 8.47
CA LEU A 76 18.99 -1.56 8.59
C LEU A 76 20.40 -2.14 8.82
N HIS A 77 21.36 -1.72 8.01
CA HIS A 77 22.76 -2.15 8.16
C HIS A 77 23.34 -1.72 9.49
N GLN A 78 23.15 -0.47 9.89
CA GLN A 78 23.60 0.03 11.19
C GLN A 78 23.04 -0.81 12.36
N CYS A 79 21.74 -1.10 12.36
CA CYS A 79 21.12 -1.92 13.41
C CYS A 79 21.72 -3.34 13.47
N MET A 80 22.02 -3.93 12.30
CA MET A 80 22.64 -5.25 12.24
C MET A 80 24.11 -5.22 12.72
N ASP A 81 24.88 -4.20 12.32
CA ASP A 81 26.27 -4.03 12.74
C ASP A 81 26.37 -3.75 14.26
N GLU A 82 25.47 -2.93 14.80
CA GLU A 82 25.38 -2.71 16.26
C GLU A 82 25.04 -4.00 17.02
N ALA A 83 24.12 -4.83 16.49
CA ALA A 83 23.80 -6.10 17.08
C ALA A 83 25.00 -7.09 17.00
N ILE A 84 25.68 -7.18 15.87
CA ILE A 84 26.88 -8.00 15.67
C ILE A 84 27.97 -7.59 16.69
N ALA A 85 28.23 -6.30 16.82
CA ALA A 85 29.19 -5.78 17.78
C ALA A 85 28.77 -6.09 19.24
N ARG A 86 27.49 -5.86 19.57
CA ARG A 86 26.95 -6.06 20.93
C ARG A 86 27.08 -7.49 21.42
N TYR A 87 26.81 -8.46 20.56
CA TYR A 87 26.86 -9.88 20.91
C TYR A 87 28.20 -10.55 20.56
N ASN A 88 29.22 -9.80 20.09
CA ASN A 88 30.48 -10.34 19.61
C ASN A 88 30.25 -11.48 18.59
N TYR A 89 29.37 -11.26 17.62
CA TYR A 89 29.09 -12.23 16.58
C TYR A 89 30.29 -12.34 15.63
N PRO A 90 30.84 -13.55 15.39
CA PRO A 90 32.12 -13.67 14.68
C PRO A 90 31.96 -13.67 13.14
N ASN A 91 30.88 -13.12 12.62
CA ASN A 91 30.62 -13.04 11.20
C ASN A 91 29.90 -11.72 10.87
N ILE A 92 29.43 -11.54 9.63
CA ILE A 92 28.90 -10.31 9.07
C ILE A 92 27.44 -10.47 8.63
N TYR A 93 26.81 -9.33 8.32
CA TYR A 93 25.50 -9.25 7.69
C TYR A 93 25.63 -8.85 6.21
N ARG A 94 24.78 -9.42 5.35
CA ARG A 94 24.61 -9.07 3.93
C ARG A 94 23.12 -9.05 3.60
N GLY A 95 22.56 -7.85 3.41
CA GLY A 95 21.16 -7.71 3.03
C GLY A 95 20.94 -7.98 1.54
N VAL A 96 19.71 -8.39 1.18
CA VAL A 96 19.25 -8.48 -0.21
C VAL A 96 17.87 -7.85 -0.33
N TYR A 97 17.62 -7.14 -1.44
CA TYR A 97 16.30 -6.57 -1.72
C TYR A 97 15.46 -7.57 -2.52
N PRO A 98 14.29 -7.97 -2.01
CA PRO A 98 13.34 -8.78 -2.76
C PRO A 98 12.66 -7.94 -3.84
N VAL A 99 13.05 -8.14 -5.11
CA VAL A 99 12.60 -7.34 -6.26
C VAL A 99 11.08 -7.32 -6.37
N LYS A 100 10.41 -8.43 -6.00
CA LYS A 100 8.93 -8.53 -5.95
C LYS A 100 8.24 -7.46 -5.12
N CYS A 101 8.95 -6.82 -4.18
CA CYS A 101 8.36 -5.79 -3.32
C CYS A 101 8.00 -4.52 -4.11
N ASN A 102 8.86 -4.11 -5.02
CA ASN A 102 8.62 -3.08 -6.03
C ASN A 102 9.70 -3.18 -7.12
N GLN A 103 9.30 -3.56 -8.33
CA GLN A 103 10.18 -3.88 -9.46
C GLN A 103 10.50 -2.67 -10.35
N HIS A 104 10.00 -1.48 -10.02
CA HIS A 104 10.23 -0.30 -10.84
C HIS A 104 11.73 -0.02 -11.00
N LYS A 105 12.14 0.25 -12.26
CA LYS A 105 13.52 0.42 -12.65
C LYS A 105 14.30 1.40 -11.76
N GLN A 106 13.74 2.60 -11.56
CA GLN A 106 14.40 3.66 -10.80
C GLN A 106 14.61 3.28 -9.33
N LEU A 107 13.70 2.49 -8.76
CA LEU A 107 13.83 2.02 -7.37
C LEU A 107 14.92 0.94 -7.27
N VAL A 108 14.89 -0.06 -8.16
CA VAL A 108 15.89 -1.15 -8.13
C VAL A 108 17.30 -0.59 -8.38
N GLU A 109 17.47 0.28 -9.39
CA GLU A 109 18.75 0.94 -9.67
C GLU A 109 19.23 1.78 -8.48
N ALA A 110 18.35 2.57 -7.86
CA ALA A 110 18.69 3.37 -6.67
C ALA A 110 19.15 2.49 -5.49
N LEU A 111 18.46 1.37 -5.24
CA LEU A 111 18.85 0.43 -4.19
C LEU A 111 20.18 -0.27 -4.47
N VAL A 112 20.46 -0.62 -5.72
CA VAL A 112 21.76 -1.16 -6.12
C VAL A 112 22.86 -0.12 -5.86
N ASP A 113 22.66 1.13 -6.28
CA ASP A 113 23.65 2.19 -6.11
C ASP A 113 23.89 2.55 -4.64
N TYR A 114 22.83 2.76 -3.85
CA TYR A 114 22.94 3.03 -2.41
C TYR A 114 23.45 1.83 -1.62
N GLY A 115 23.25 0.63 -2.14
CA GLY A 115 23.67 -0.63 -1.54
C GLY A 115 25.16 -0.96 -1.69
N LYS A 116 25.87 -0.32 -2.63
CA LYS A 116 27.30 -0.62 -2.92
C LYS A 116 28.20 -0.61 -1.67
N PRO A 117 28.13 0.37 -0.76
CA PRO A 117 28.96 0.39 0.44
C PRO A 117 28.70 -0.79 1.39
N TYR A 118 27.55 -1.43 1.29
CA TYR A 118 27.09 -2.51 2.16
C TYR A 118 27.16 -3.89 1.50
N HIS A 119 27.62 -3.98 0.26
CA HIS A 119 27.51 -5.19 -0.57
C HIS A 119 26.06 -5.74 -0.62
N PHE A 120 25.11 -4.82 -0.70
CA PHE A 120 23.69 -5.14 -0.69
C PHE A 120 23.29 -5.75 -2.03
N GLY A 121 22.65 -6.93 -1.97
CA GLY A 121 22.32 -7.72 -3.14
C GLY A 121 20.83 -7.66 -3.50
N LEU A 122 20.43 -8.59 -4.38
CA LEU A 122 19.03 -8.74 -4.81
C LEU A 122 18.52 -10.16 -4.55
N GLU A 123 17.22 -10.27 -4.29
CA GLU A 123 16.47 -11.53 -4.27
C GLU A 123 15.45 -11.51 -5.40
N VAL A 124 15.35 -12.60 -6.15
CA VAL A 124 14.50 -12.73 -7.32
C VAL A 124 13.68 -14.03 -7.26
N GLY A 125 12.39 -13.92 -7.57
CA GLY A 125 11.43 -15.03 -7.48
C GLY A 125 10.82 -15.43 -8.82
N SER A 126 11.23 -14.79 -9.93
CA SER A 126 10.72 -15.07 -11.27
C SER A 126 11.75 -14.84 -12.36
N LYS A 127 11.49 -15.35 -13.57
CA LYS A 127 12.34 -15.17 -14.75
C LYS A 127 12.57 -13.68 -15.10
N PRO A 128 11.52 -12.83 -15.18
CA PRO A 128 11.70 -11.39 -15.41
C PRO A 128 12.55 -10.71 -14.34
N GLU A 129 12.34 -11.05 -13.05
CA GLU A 129 13.15 -10.48 -11.96
C GLU A 129 14.62 -10.90 -12.05
N LEU A 130 14.91 -12.14 -12.46
CA LEU A 130 16.28 -12.57 -12.74
C LEU A 130 16.90 -11.73 -13.86
N MET A 131 16.17 -11.45 -14.94
CA MET A 131 16.67 -10.58 -16.03
C MET A 131 16.97 -9.17 -15.54
N ILE A 132 16.12 -8.60 -14.69
CA ILE A 132 16.37 -7.30 -14.05
C ILE A 132 17.66 -7.37 -13.24
N ALA A 133 17.80 -8.36 -12.35
CA ALA A 133 18.94 -8.45 -11.46
C ALA A 133 20.27 -8.62 -12.22
N LEU A 134 20.31 -9.48 -13.24
CA LEU A 134 21.52 -9.70 -14.05
C LEU A 134 21.93 -8.47 -14.85
N ALA A 135 20.98 -7.58 -15.18
CA ALA A 135 21.26 -6.36 -15.94
C ALA A 135 21.61 -5.16 -15.06
N THR A 136 21.20 -5.16 -13.78
CA THR A 136 21.34 -4.00 -12.88
C THR A 136 22.35 -4.21 -11.77
N LEU A 137 22.53 -5.44 -11.29
CA LEU A 137 23.47 -5.74 -10.21
C LEU A 137 24.91 -5.80 -10.75
N ASP A 138 25.75 -4.89 -10.30
CA ASP A 138 27.17 -4.89 -10.66
C ASP A 138 27.86 -6.16 -10.17
N ILE A 139 28.83 -6.64 -10.95
CA ILE A 139 29.68 -7.78 -10.55
C ILE A 139 30.66 -7.31 -9.48
N ASP A 140 30.43 -7.77 -8.27
CA ASP A 140 31.31 -7.49 -7.14
C ASP A 140 32.55 -8.42 -7.18
N LYS A 141 33.74 -7.84 -7.41
CA LYS A 141 35.00 -8.59 -7.46
C LYS A 141 35.35 -9.25 -6.12
N THR A 142 34.79 -8.78 -5.00
CA THR A 142 35.00 -9.41 -3.69
C THR A 142 34.15 -10.67 -3.52
N GLY A 143 33.08 -10.81 -4.32
CA GLY A 143 32.12 -11.90 -4.25
C GLY A 143 31.23 -11.84 -2.98
N GLU A 144 31.10 -10.66 -2.38
CA GLU A 144 30.30 -10.49 -1.16
C GLU A 144 28.84 -10.12 -1.46
N THR A 145 28.56 -9.45 -2.59
CA THR A 145 27.22 -9.09 -3.03
C THR A 145 26.46 -10.33 -3.52
N LEU A 146 25.33 -10.63 -2.88
CA LEU A 146 24.53 -11.83 -3.14
C LEU A 146 23.45 -11.60 -4.20
N LEU A 147 23.23 -12.62 -5.04
CA LEU A 147 22.01 -12.76 -5.85
C LEU A 147 21.30 -14.05 -5.43
N ILE A 148 20.18 -13.90 -4.73
CA ILE A 148 19.40 -15.02 -4.21
C ILE A 148 18.26 -15.36 -5.17
N CYS A 149 18.23 -16.60 -5.66
CA CYS A 149 17.23 -17.11 -6.59
C CYS A 149 16.20 -17.95 -5.86
N ASN A 150 15.12 -17.31 -5.40
CA ASN A 150 13.94 -17.94 -4.79
C ASN A 150 12.86 -18.27 -5.87
N GLY A 151 11.65 -18.59 -5.45
CA GLY A 151 10.50 -18.83 -6.31
C GLY A 151 10.56 -20.14 -7.08
N TYR A 152 9.53 -20.38 -7.91
CA TYR A 152 9.44 -21.56 -8.76
C TYR A 152 10.33 -21.42 -10.00
N LYS A 153 11.21 -22.40 -10.26
CA LYS A 153 12.23 -22.33 -11.30
C LYS A 153 12.05 -23.44 -12.34
N ASP A 154 12.01 -23.04 -13.59
CA ASP A 154 12.08 -23.99 -14.72
C ASP A 154 13.52 -24.19 -15.21
N LYS A 155 13.68 -25.06 -16.20
CA LYS A 155 14.98 -25.43 -16.75
C LYS A 155 15.76 -24.23 -17.33
N GLU A 156 15.07 -23.34 -18.05
CA GLU A 156 15.70 -22.15 -18.67
C GLU A 156 16.16 -21.15 -17.61
N TYR A 157 15.36 -20.94 -16.54
CA TYR A 157 15.74 -20.12 -15.40
C TYR A 157 17.03 -20.66 -14.76
N LEU A 158 17.07 -21.97 -14.47
CA LEU A 158 18.21 -22.61 -13.81
C LEU A 158 19.47 -22.62 -14.69
N GLU A 159 19.33 -22.83 -16.00
CA GLU A 159 20.44 -22.73 -16.94
C GLU A 159 21.03 -21.32 -17.00
N THR A 160 20.17 -20.29 -17.06
CA THR A 160 20.58 -18.88 -17.02
C THR A 160 21.28 -18.53 -15.70
N ALA A 161 20.72 -18.96 -14.56
CA ALA A 161 21.30 -18.72 -13.24
C ALA A 161 22.69 -19.35 -13.08
N LEU A 162 22.86 -20.59 -13.54
CA LEU A 162 24.18 -21.26 -13.52
C LEU A 162 25.21 -20.57 -14.43
N LEU A 163 24.79 -20.11 -15.61
CA LEU A 163 25.67 -19.35 -16.50
C LEU A 163 26.03 -17.98 -15.92
N ALA A 164 25.13 -17.34 -15.19
CA ALA A 164 25.41 -16.07 -14.52
C ALA A 164 26.49 -16.17 -13.44
N GLN A 165 26.67 -17.34 -12.82
CA GLN A 165 27.81 -17.59 -11.93
C GLN A 165 29.15 -17.48 -12.66
N GLN A 166 29.21 -17.85 -13.95
CA GLN A 166 30.42 -17.71 -14.77
C GLN A 166 30.77 -16.26 -15.11
N LEU A 167 29.76 -15.36 -15.09
CA LEU A 167 30.00 -13.93 -15.24
C LEU A 167 30.61 -13.32 -13.97
N GLY A 168 30.56 -14.02 -12.84
CA GLY A 168 31.11 -13.56 -11.56
C GLY A 168 30.08 -13.14 -10.50
N HIS A 169 28.80 -13.34 -10.77
CA HIS A 169 27.77 -13.12 -9.73
C HIS A 169 27.87 -14.18 -8.62
N ASN A 170 27.83 -13.76 -7.36
CA ASN A 170 27.69 -14.67 -6.22
C ASN A 170 26.21 -15.09 -6.10
N LEU A 171 25.79 -15.97 -7.01
CA LEU A 171 24.39 -16.38 -7.16
C LEU A 171 24.14 -17.70 -6.45
N ILE A 172 23.08 -17.76 -5.63
CA ILE A 172 22.65 -18.95 -4.90
C ILE A 172 21.26 -19.38 -5.36
N ILE A 173 21.13 -20.61 -5.85
CA ILE A 173 19.86 -21.21 -6.24
C ILE A 173 19.22 -21.84 -5.01
N VAL A 174 18.12 -21.25 -4.52
CA VAL A 174 17.40 -21.76 -3.36
C VAL A 174 16.34 -22.77 -3.83
N VAL A 175 16.51 -24.02 -3.44
CA VAL A 175 15.58 -25.11 -3.75
C VAL A 175 14.31 -24.94 -2.91
N GLU A 176 13.21 -24.69 -3.59
CA GLU A 176 11.88 -24.56 -2.98
C GLU A 176 11.01 -25.81 -3.20
N GLN A 177 11.38 -26.63 -4.17
CA GLN A 177 10.79 -27.94 -4.45
C GLN A 177 11.89 -28.93 -4.82
N ILE A 178 11.78 -30.16 -4.36
CA ILE A 178 12.80 -31.20 -4.56
C ILE A 178 13.16 -31.43 -6.03
N LYS A 179 12.20 -31.26 -6.95
CA LYS A 179 12.41 -31.38 -8.39
C LYS A 179 13.46 -30.41 -8.93
N GLU A 180 13.53 -29.19 -8.37
CA GLU A 180 14.47 -28.16 -8.79
C GLU A 180 15.93 -28.59 -8.56
N LEU A 181 16.20 -29.34 -7.48
CA LEU A 181 17.51 -29.92 -7.23
C LEU A 181 17.97 -30.80 -8.39
N PHE A 182 17.13 -31.74 -8.80
CA PHE A 182 17.49 -32.69 -9.85
C PHE A 182 17.75 -32.01 -11.20
N ILE A 183 16.90 -31.00 -11.55
CA ILE A 183 17.09 -30.19 -12.74
C ILE A 183 18.41 -29.40 -12.67
N THR A 184 18.68 -28.77 -11.51
CA THR A 184 19.91 -28.01 -11.28
C THR A 184 21.15 -28.89 -11.46
N LEU A 185 21.15 -30.11 -10.92
CA LEU A 185 22.24 -31.05 -11.02
C LEU A 185 22.43 -31.55 -12.46
N GLU A 186 21.37 -31.86 -13.20
CA GLU A 186 21.39 -32.24 -14.61
C GLU A 186 22.07 -31.14 -15.46
N ILE A 187 21.65 -29.88 -15.26
CA ILE A 187 22.24 -28.75 -16.01
C ILE A 187 23.68 -28.50 -15.59
N SER A 188 23.98 -28.56 -14.31
CA SER A 188 25.31 -28.40 -13.73
C SER A 188 26.31 -29.40 -14.34
N GLU A 189 25.90 -30.66 -14.45
CA GLU A 189 26.71 -31.72 -15.07
C GLU A 189 26.92 -31.45 -16.58
N LYS A 190 25.83 -31.08 -17.30
CA LYS A 190 25.87 -30.74 -18.73
C LYS A 190 26.81 -29.55 -19.02
N LEU A 191 26.79 -28.53 -18.17
CA LEU A 191 27.59 -27.30 -18.31
C LEU A 191 28.98 -27.44 -17.68
N ASN A 192 29.24 -28.53 -16.95
CA ASN A 192 30.48 -28.74 -16.16
C ASN A 192 30.70 -27.59 -15.15
N LEU A 193 29.64 -27.16 -14.46
CA LEU A 193 29.65 -26.09 -13.45
C LEU A 193 29.29 -26.64 -12.07
N LYS A 194 29.82 -26.03 -11.01
CA LYS A 194 29.43 -26.36 -9.64
C LYS A 194 28.38 -25.34 -9.15
N PRO A 195 27.16 -25.75 -8.84
CA PRO A 195 26.13 -24.82 -8.38
C PRO A 195 26.37 -24.36 -6.93
N GLN A 196 26.00 -23.16 -6.60
CA GLN A 196 25.76 -22.78 -5.19
C GLN A 196 24.29 -23.02 -4.88
N ILE A 197 24.01 -23.88 -3.92
CA ILE A 197 22.68 -24.36 -3.58
C ILE A 197 22.30 -23.85 -2.19
N GLY A 198 21.08 -23.30 -2.10
CA GLY A 198 20.37 -23.09 -0.85
C GLY A 198 19.18 -24.03 -0.74
N VAL A 199 18.67 -24.21 0.46
CA VAL A 199 17.39 -24.89 0.72
C VAL A 199 16.46 -23.98 1.51
N ARG A 200 15.20 -23.91 1.13
CA ARG A 200 14.17 -23.25 1.92
C ARG A 200 13.48 -24.24 2.83
N ALA A 201 13.60 -24.02 4.14
CA ALA A 201 12.94 -24.85 5.15
C ALA A 201 11.50 -24.39 5.39
N LYS A 202 10.56 -25.35 5.43
CA LYS A 202 9.24 -25.15 6.03
C LYS A 202 9.37 -25.25 7.54
N LEU A 203 9.15 -24.13 8.24
CA LEU A 203 9.16 -24.10 9.70
C LEU A 203 7.79 -24.46 10.26
N LYS A 204 7.73 -24.99 11.48
CA LYS A 204 6.49 -25.19 12.23
C LYS A 204 5.88 -23.86 12.68
N THR A 205 6.73 -22.86 12.92
CA THR A 205 6.33 -21.52 13.33
C THR A 205 5.41 -20.90 12.28
N LYS A 206 4.23 -20.44 12.74
CA LYS A 206 3.24 -19.76 11.90
C LYS A 206 3.41 -18.25 12.03
N GLY A 207 3.36 -17.55 10.91
CA GLY A 207 3.26 -16.10 10.88
C GLY A 207 1.98 -15.59 11.52
N SER A 208 1.96 -14.33 11.91
CA SER A 208 0.79 -13.60 12.41
C SER A 208 0.18 -12.71 11.31
N GLY A 209 -1.09 -12.27 11.50
CA GLY A 209 -1.78 -11.36 10.59
C GLY A 209 -2.31 -12.00 9.31
N HIS A 210 -2.52 -11.21 8.27
CA HIS A 210 -3.15 -11.63 7.00
C HIS A 210 -2.44 -12.80 6.31
N TRP A 211 -1.12 -12.91 6.44
CA TRP A 211 -0.30 -13.95 5.81
C TRP A 211 -0.01 -15.17 6.69
N GLY A 212 -0.55 -15.23 7.91
CA GLY A 212 -0.33 -16.34 8.83
C GLY A 212 -0.73 -17.72 8.28
N ASN A 213 -1.77 -17.78 7.46
CA ASN A 213 -2.27 -19.02 6.85
C ASN A 213 -1.41 -19.52 5.68
N SER A 214 -0.51 -18.70 5.12
CA SER A 214 0.39 -19.06 4.01
C SER A 214 1.75 -19.56 4.46
N THR A 215 1.95 -19.75 5.77
CA THR A 215 3.21 -20.15 6.41
C THR A 215 3.07 -21.46 7.17
N GLY A 216 4.18 -22.00 7.70
CA GLY A 216 4.20 -23.27 8.40
C GLY A 216 4.18 -24.48 7.44
N GLU A 217 3.74 -25.63 7.91
CA GLU A 217 3.74 -26.90 7.15
C GLU A 217 2.92 -26.85 5.86
N LYS A 218 1.88 -25.99 5.80
CA LYS A 218 1.02 -25.78 4.62
C LYS A 218 1.55 -24.72 3.66
N ALA A 219 2.74 -24.18 3.90
CA ALA A 219 3.34 -23.18 3.01
C ALA A 219 3.45 -23.71 1.56
N LYS A 220 3.14 -22.84 0.59
CA LYS A 220 3.19 -23.15 -0.84
C LYS A 220 4.58 -23.59 -1.29
N PHE A 221 5.62 -22.99 -0.71
CA PHE A 221 7.03 -23.21 -1.04
C PHE A 221 7.83 -23.65 0.18
N GLY A 222 8.99 -24.27 -0.11
CA GLY A 222 9.92 -24.78 0.88
C GLY A 222 9.84 -26.29 1.04
N LEU A 223 10.87 -26.85 1.60
CA LEU A 223 11.07 -28.27 1.81
C LEU A 223 10.73 -28.67 3.23
N THR A 224 10.13 -29.83 3.40
CA THR A 224 9.99 -30.51 4.70
C THR A 224 11.34 -31.06 5.15
N ILE A 225 11.50 -31.38 6.43
CA ILE A 225 12.77 -31.97 6.93
C ILE A 225 13.15 -33.25 6.18
N PRO A 226 12.25 -34.19 5.87
CA PRO A 226 12.60 -35.36 5.02
C PRO A 226 13.11 -34.97 3.63
N GLU A 227 12.55 -33.93 3.00
CA GLU A 227 13.03 -33.45 1.70
C GLU A 227 14.39 -32.76 1.81
N ILE A 228 14.68 -31.99 2.88
CA ILE A 228 16.01 -31.42 3.15
C ILE A 228 17.04 -32.55 3.32
N LEU A 229 16.69 -33.61 4.02
CA LEU A 229 17.56 -34.81 4.14
C LEU A 229 17.75 -35.52 2.79
N THR A 230 16.77 -35.47 1.91
CA THR A 230 16.91 -35.98 0.53
C THR A 230 17.90 -35.12 -0.27
N VAL A 231 17.83 -33.78 -0.15
CA VAL A 231 18.84 -32.87 -0.76
C VAL A 231 20.23 -33.22 -0.24
N TYR A 232 20.39 -33.33 1.08
CA TYR A 232 21.65 -33.67 1.72
C TYR A 232 22.23 -34.99 1.17
N LYS A 233 21.43 -36.06 1.16
CA LYS A 233 21.88 -37.39 0.65
C LYS A 233 22.28 -37.33 -0.82
N THR A 234 21.46 -36.70 -1.67
CA THR A 234 21.70 -36.56 -3.08
C THR A 234 23.02 -35.83 -3.37
N LEU A 235 23.31 -34.75 -2.64
CA LEU A 235 24.54 -33.99 -2.80
C LEU A 235 25.74 -34.76 -2.25
N LYS A 236 25.59 -35.48 -1.15
CA LYS A 236 26.65 -36.33 -0.57
C LYS A 236 27.02 -37.46 -1.52
N ASP A 237 26.06 -38.16 -2.10
CA ASP A 237 26.28 -39.28 -3.02
C ASP A 237 26.99 -38.85 -4.31
N LYS A 238 26.86 -37.57 -4.70
CA LYS A 238 27.52 -36.96 -5.86
C LYS A 238 28.84 -36.23 -5.52
N ASP A 239 29.29 -36.25 -4.27
CA ASP A 239 30.47 -35.49 -3.79
C ASP A 239 30.30 -33.94 -3.96
N LEU A 240 29.06 -33.47 -3.90
CA LEU A 240 28.69 -32.07 -4.05
C LEU A 240 28.17 -31.42 -2.76
N LEU A 241 28.37 -32.08 -1.61
CA LEU A 241 27.86 -31.58 -0.33
C LEU A 241 28.40 -30.19 0.03
N HIS A 242 29.62 -29.89 -0.42
CA HIS A 242 30.25 -28.58 -0.29
C HIS A 242 29.53 -27.46 -1.08
N CYS A 243 28.60 -27.80 -1.98
CA CYS A 243 27.78 -26.86 -2.74
C CYS A 243 26.53 -26.41 -1.98
N LEU A 244 26.13 -27.09 -0.92
CA LEU A 244 25.03 -26.66 -0.06
C LEU A 244 25.52 -25.55 0.86
N LYS A 245 25.14 -24.29 0.54
CA LYS A 245 25.71 -23.06 1.11
C LYS A 245 24.78 -22.28 1.99
N LEU A 246 23.46 -22.36 1.76
CA LEU A 246 22.49 -21.47 2.35
C LEU A 246 21.28 -22.23 2.89
N LEU A 247 20.86 -21.87 4.11
CA LEU A 247 19.54 -22.16 4.63
C LEU A 247 18.69 -20.90 4.55
N HIS A 248 17.52 -21.00 3.94
CA HIS A 248 16.53 -19.93 3.86
C HIS A 248 15.22 -20.35 4.53
N PHE A 249 14.55 -19.40 5.14
CA PHE A 249 13.17 -19.56 5.57
C PHE A 249 12.39 -18.24 5.41
N HIS A 250 11.06 -18.32 5.33
CA HIS A 250 10.21 -17.15 5.26
C HIS A 250 8.93 -17.39 6.03
N ILE A 251 8.70 -16.56 7.05
CA ILE A 251 7.55 -16.69 7.98
C ILE A 251 6.37 -15.77 7.66
N GLY A 252 6.37 -15.18 6.47
CA GLY A 252 5.32 -14.27 6.01
C GLY A 252 5.77 -12.82 5.91
N SER A 253 4.86 -11.96 5.50
CA SER A 253 5.05 -10.51 5.41
C SER A 253 4.41 -9.84 6.63
N GLN A 254 4.87 -8.64 7.00
CA GLN A 254 4.27 -7.82 8.05
C GLN A 254 4.10 -8.58 9.37
N ILE A 255 5.18 -9.13 9.93
CA ILE A 255 5.15 -9.87 11.21
C ILE A 255 5.09 -8.87 12.36
N SER A 256 3.93 -8.73 12.96
CA SER A 256 3.67 -7.72 14.01
C SER A 256 4.26 -8.07 15.38
N SER A 257 4.55 -9.35 15.65
CA SER A 257 5.04 -9.84 16.93
C SER A 257 6.48 -10.33 16.87
N ILE A 258 7.35 -9.77 17.70
CA ILE A 258 8.75 -10.20 17.84
C ILE A 258 8.89 -11.64 18.35
N ALA A 259 7.94 -12.14 19.12
CA ALA A 259 7.95 -13.52 19.63
C ALA A 259 7.95 -14.55 18.49
N VAL A 260 7.15 -14.30 17.42
CA VAL A 260 7.09 -15.17 16.23
C VAL A 260 8.45 -15.24 15.54
N ILE A 261 9.16 -14.10 15.45
CA ILE A 261 10.50 -14.03 14.87
C ILE A 261 11.49 -14.86 15.70
N LYS A 262 11.47 -14.71 17.02
CA LYS A 262 12.35 -15.48 17.94
C LYS A 262 12.15 -16.99 17.80
N ASP A 263 10.90 -17.45 17.74
CA ASP A 263 10.60 -18.87 17.59
C ASP A 263 11.11 -19.42 16.25
N ALA A 264 10.92 -18.67 15.16
CA ALA A 264 11.43 -19.05 13.84
C ALA A 264 12.96 -19.08 13.78
N ILE A 265 13.64 -18.10 14.38
CA ILE A 265 15.10 -18.04 14.46
C ILE A 265 15.65 -19.25 15.20
N ARG A 266 15.04 -19.65 16.33
CA ARG A 266 15.46 -20.83 17.09
C ARG A 266 15.31 -22.12 16.27
N GLU A 267 14.17 -22.31 15.60
CA GLU A 267 13.94 -23.49 14.76
C GLU A 267 14.92 -23.56 13.59
N ALA A 268 15.10 -22.46 12.87
CA ALA A 268 16.04 -22.37 11.74
C ALA A 268 17.51 -22.52 12.17
N GLY A 269 17.87 -21.94 13.32
CA GLY A 269 19.21 -22.09 13.91
C GLY A 269 19.57 -23.56 14.18
N GLN A 270 18.64 -24.33 14.72
CA GLN A 270 18.84 -25.76 14.92
C GLN A 270 18.98 -26.53 13.61
N ILE A 271 18.18 -26.21 12.58
CA ILE A 271 18.33 -26.85 11.26
C ILE A 271 19.71 -26.52 10.65
N TYR A 272 20.15 -25.26 10.77
CA TYR A 272 21.47 -24.84 10.28
C TYR A 272 22.60 -25.61 10.97
N VAL A 273 22.58 -25.69 12.30
CA VAL A 273 23.56 -26.42 13.12
C VAL A 273 23.63 -27.89 12.70
N GLN A 274 22.48 -28.55 12.58
CA GLN A 274 22.44 -29.97 12.17
C GLN A 274 23.02 -30.20 10.78
N LEU A 275 22.75 -29.31 9.81
CA LEU A 275 23.35 -29.41 8.48
C LEU A 275 24.88 -29.23 8.51
N CYS A 276 25.40 -28.34 9.38
CA CYS A 276 26.85 -28.19 9.60
C CYS A 276 27.47 -29.44 10.23
N GLU A 277 26.88 -30.01 11.27
CA GLU A 277 27.34 -31.24 11.94
C GLU A 277 27.37 -32.44 10.96
N MET A 278 26.44 -32.49 10.03
CA MET A 278 26.39 -33.49 8.98
C MET A 278 27.44 -33.27 7.87
N GLY A 279 28.20 -32.17 7.93
CA GLY A 279 29.31 -31.86 7.02
C GLY A 279 28.89 -31.09 5.76
N ALA A 280 27.70 -30.46 5.73
CA ALA A 280 27.34 -29.57 4.63
C ALA A 280 28.22 -28.31 4.62
N GLY A 281 28.46 -27.77 3.43
CA GLY A 281 29.29 -26.58 3.24
C GLY A 281 28.62 -25.27 3.55
N MET A 282 27.81 -25.25 4.62
CA MET A 282 26.96 -24.11 5.03
C MET A 282 27.78 -22.84 5.25
N LYS A 283 27.29 -21.72 4.73
CA LYS A 283 27.94 -20.41 4.86
C LYS A 283 26.94 -19.31 5.23
N TYR A 284 25.69 -19.40 4.78
CA TYR A 284 24.69 -18.35 4.88
C TYR A 284 23.43 -18.85 5.59
N LEU A 285 22.84 -18.00 6.40
CA LEU A 285 21.48 -18.16 6.91
C LEU A 285 20.66 -16.94 6.49
N ASP A 286 19.71 -17.16 5.59
CA ASP A 286 18.79 -16.14 5.13
C ASP A 286 17.48 -16.26 5.93
N VAL A 287 17.25 -15.25 6.76
CA VAL A 287 16.06 -15.19 7.63
C VAL A 287 14.81 -14.72 6.88
N GLY A 288 14.92 -14.53 5.57
CA GLY A 288 13.83 -14.08 4.72
C GLY A 288 13.36 -12.65 5.01
N GLY A 289 12.11 -12.39 4.66
CA GLY A 289 11.43 -11.15 4.97
C GLY A 289 10.63 -11.23 6.29
N GLY A 290 9.72 -10.26 6.46
CA GLY A 290 8.82 -10.23 7.60
C GLY A 290 9.02 -9.04 8.53
N LEU A 291 10.15 -8.32 8.44
CA LEU A 291 10.34 -7.06 9.18
C LEU A 291 9.19 -6.09 8.85
N ALA A 292 8.35 -5.84 9.86
CA ALA A 292 7.11 -5.11 9.69
C ALA A 292 7.31 -3.59 9.64
N VAL A 293 6.33 -2.90 9.04
CA VAL A 293 6.15 -1.46 9.09
C VAL A 293 5.03 -1.14 10.09
N ASP A 294 5.18 -0.07 10.81
CA ASP A 294 4.18 0.44 11.75
C ASP A 294 3.28 1.44 11.01
N TYR A 295 2.22 0.93 10.37
CA TYR A 295 1.33 1.77 9.55
C TYR A 295 0.40 2.63 10.39
N ASP A 296 0.01 2.18 11.58
CA ASP A 296 -0.91 2.90 12.44
C ASP A 296 -0.21 3.74 13.53
N GLY A 297 1.09 3.51 13.75
CA GLY A 297 1.87 4.20 14.75
C GLY A 297 1.62 3.74 16.20
N SER A 298 0.83 2.68 16.40
CA SER A 298 0.43 2.22 17.74
C SER A 298 1.52 1.46 18.50
N LYS A 299 2.53 0.96 17.81
CA LYS A 299 3.62 0.13 18.36
C LYS A 299 3.11 -1.12 19.11
N THR A 300 2.05 -1.73 18.59
CA THR A 300 1.40 -2.92 19.13
C THR A 300 1.61 -4.14 18.24
N ASN A 301 1.08 -5.30 18.65
CA ASN A 301 1.05 -6.50 17.80
C ASN A 301 -0.17 -6.55 16.85
N PHE A 302 -0.86 -5.45 16.66
CA PHE A 302 -1.93 -5.33 15.68
C PHE A 302 -1.40 -5.56 14.26
N TYR A 303 -2.22 -6.07 13.33
CA TYR A 303 -1.76 -6.46 11.99
C TYR A 303 -1.19 -5.30 11.16
N ALA A 304 -1.66 -4.07 11.39
CA ALA A 304 -1.15 -2.85 10.75
C ALA A 304 0.01 -2.20 11.52
N SER A 305 0.51 -2.83 12.60
CA SER A 305 1.56 -2.33 13.46
C SER A 305 2.66 -3.35 13.70
N LYS A 306 3.55 -3.06 14.65
CA LYS A 306 4.56 -3.98 15.19
C LYS A 306 4.96 -3.59 16.60
N ASN A 307 5.15 -4.59 17.48
CA ASN A 307 5.55 -4.37 18.88
C ASN A 307 7.07 -4.33 19.10
N TYR A 308 7.85 -4.07 18.06
CA TYR A 308 9.32 -4.02 18.11
C TYR A 308 9.87 -2.99 17.11
N ASN A 309 11.08 -2.52 17.34
CA ASN A 309 11.80 -1.67 16.38
C ASN A 309 12.84 -2.46 15.58
N MET A 310 13.51 -1.81 14.63
CA MET A 310 14.52 -2.42 13.77
C MET A 310 15.72 -2.96 14.57
N GLN A 311 16.14 -2.24 15.63
CA GLN A 311 17.23 -2.69 16.48
C GLN A 311 16.85 -3.94 17.31
N ASN A 312 15.61 -4.04 17.80
CA ASN A 312 15.13 -5.25 18.46
C ASN A 312 15.17 -6.45 17.51
N TYR A 313 14.70 -6.26 16.27
CA TYR A 313 14.76 -7.28 15.23
C TYR A 313 16.18 -7.76 14.98
N ALA A 314 17.14 -6.85 14.80
CA ALA A 314 18.54 -7.17 14.58
C ALA A 314 19.16 -7.91 15.79
N ASN A 315 18.90 -7.43 17.01
CA ASN A 315 19.39 -8.04 18.23
C ASN A 315 18.91 -9.49 18.38
N ASP A 316 17.63 -9.76 18.14
CA ASP A 316 17.05 -11.09 18.32
C ASP A 316 17.54 -12.09 17.27
N ILE A 317 17.77 -11.64 16.02
CA ILE A 317 18.38 -12.49 15.00
C ILE A 317 19.80 -12.87 15.39
N VAL A 318 20.63 -11.87 15.67
CA VAL A 318 22.06 -12.08 15.97
C VAL A 318 22.25 -12.93 17.21
N ALA A 319 21.54 -12.59 18.32
CA ALA A 319 21.64 -13.35 19.55
C ALA A 319 21.14 -14.79 19.40
N GLY A 320 19.95 -14.98 18.79
CA GLY A 320 19.34 -16.31 18.69
C GLY A 320 20.16 -17.28 17.82
N ILE A 321 20.77 -16.80 16.71
CA ILE A 321 21.63 -17.65 15.88
C ILE A 321 22.97 -17.92 16.56
N LYS A 322 23.53 -16.90 17.24
CA LYS A 322 24.76 -17.08 18.01
C LYS A 322 24.59 -18.15 19.09
N ASP A 323 23.54 -18.06 19.88
CA ASP A 323 23.27 -19.01 20.96
C ASP A 323 23.17 -20.46 20.44
N CYS A 324 22.40 -20.69 19.35
CA CYS A 324 22.31 -22.01 18.73
C CYS A 324 23.67 -22.54 18.24
N CYS A 325 24.50 -21.67 17.66
CA CYS A 325 25.81 -22.07 17.13
C CYS A 325 26.85 -22.31 18.25
N ASP A 326 26.86 -21.47 19.29
CA ASP A 326 27.76 -21.59 20.41
C ASP A 326 27.48 -22.89 21.23
N GLU A 327 26.21 -23.22 21.46
CA GLU A 327 25.82 -24.47 22.12
C GLU A 327 26.34 -25.72 21.41
N ALA A 328 26.41 -25.68 20.07
CA ALA A 328 26.89 -26.81 19.27
C ALA A 328 28.37 -26.69 18.87
N ASN A 329 29.06 -25.62 19.27
CA ASN A 329 30.44 -25.31 18.86
C ASN A 329 30.60 -25.25 17.34
N ILE A 330 29.60 -24.68 16.63
CA ILE A 330 29.58 -24.45 15.18
C ILE A 330 29.88 -22.97 14.91
N HIS A 331 30.68 -22.69 13.88
CA HIS A 331 30.92 -21.30 13.45
C HIS A 331 29.63 -20.68 12.89
N PRO A 332 29.16 -19.52 13.44
CA PRO A 332 27.95 -18.88 13.00
C PRO A 332 27.99 -18.46 11.51
N PRO A 333 26.83 -18.46 10.81
CA PRO A 333 26.75 -18.09 9.40
C PRO A 333 26.93 -16.60 9.13
N ILE A 334 27.15 -16.23 7.87
CA ILE A 334 26.82 -14.88 7.37
C ILE A 334 25.29 -14.75 7.40
N LEU A 335 24.81 -13.71 8.08
CA LEU A 335 23.37 -13.43 8.19
C LEU A 335 22.88 -12.72 6.94
N VAL A 336 21.73 -13.14 6.43
CA VAL A 336 21.05 -12.50 5.29
C VAL A 336 19.59 -12.18 5.67
N SER A 337 19.05 -11.08 5.18
CA SER A 337 17.61 -10.79 5.28
C SER A 337 17.08 -10.09 4.03
N GLU A 338 15.78 -10.28 3.76
CA GLU A 338 15.10 -9.75 2.57
C GLU A 338 14.29 -8.48 2.82
N SER A 339 14.13 -7.98 3.96
CA SER A 339 13.43 -6.80 4.53
C SER A 339 12.82 -5.75 3.56
N GLY A 340 12.24 -6.16 2.42
CA GLY A 340 11.80 -5.28 1.32
C GLY A 340 10.75 -4.26 1.75
N ARG A 341 9.68 -4.68 2.43
CA ARG A 341 8.63 -3.79 2.95
C ARG A 341 9.21 -2.70 3.85
N ALA A 342 10.07 -3.07 4.78
CA ALA A 342 10.66 -2.13 5.73
C ALA A 342 11.59 -1.09 5.05
N ILE A 343 12.18 -1.43 3.91
CA ILE A 343 13.01 -0.52 3.11
C ILE A 343 12.13 0.36 2.24
N ALA A 344 11.17 -0.22 1.50
CA ALA A 344 10.47 0.48 0.43
C ALA A 344 9.23 1.27 0.88
N SER A 345 8.50 0.90 1.96
CA SER A 345 7.19 1.49 2.25
C SER A 345 7.20 3.01 2.40
N HIS A 346 8.19 3.56 3.11
CA HIS A 346 8.23 4.98 3.46
C HIS A 346 8.60 5.91 2.30
N HIS A 347 9.19 5.38 1.21
CA HIS A 347 9.79 6.21 0.18
C HIS A 347 8.79 6.90 -0.74
N SER A 348 7.52 6.49 -0.75
CA SER A 348 6.53 7.09 -1.62
C SER A 348 5.26 7.53 -0.92
N VAL A 349 4.67 8.60 -1.46
CA VAL A 349 3.41 9.20 -1.04
C VAL A 349 2.51 9.34 -2.25
N LEU A 350 1.28 8.86 -2.14
CA LEU A 350 0.25 8.98 -3.15
C LEU A 350 -0.60 10.21 -2.85
N ILE A 351 -0.64 11.19 -3.77
CA ILE A 351 -1.40 12.43 -3.63
C ILE A 351 -2.56 12.43 -4.63
N PHE A 352 -3.74 12.79 -4.15
CA PHE A 352 -4.95 12.91 -4.95
C PHE A 352 -5.84 14.04 -4.44
N ASN A 353 -6.71 14.56 -5.31
CA ASN A 353 -7.65 15.61 -4.96
C ASN A 353 -9.05 15.03 -4.69
N VAL A 354 -9.79 15.71 -3.85
CA VAL A 354 -11.23 15.49 -3.70
C VAL A 354 -11.94 16.26 -4.81
N VAL A 355 -12.78 15.56 -5.57
CA VAL A 355 -13.50 16.14 -6.72
C VAL A 355 -14.90 16.59 -6.35
N ASN A 356 -15.54 15.91 -5.39
CA ASN A 356 -16.88 16.22 -4.93
C ASN A 356 -17.16 15.59 -3.56
N SER A 357 -18.24 15.98 -2.93
CA SER A 357 -18.76 15.33 -1.73
C SER A 357 -20.26 15.12 -1.82
N ASN A 358 -20.72 14.00 -1.29
CA ASN A 358 -22.11 13.73 -1.02
C ASN A 358 -22.30 13.71 0.50
N THR A 359 -22.92 14.76 1.02
CA THR A 359 -23.25 14.87 2.44
C THR A 359 -24.74 14.56 2.64
N PRO A 360 -25.13 13.99 3.79
CA PRO A 360 -26.54 13.76 4.10
C PRO A 360 -27.34 15.03 3.90
N PRO A 361 -28.48 14.99 3.19
CA PRO A 361 -29.24 16.19 2.82
C PRO A 361 -29.62 17.00 4.05
N TYR A 362 -29.20 18.25 4.11
CA TYR A 362 -29.62 19.18 5.16
C TYR A 362 -30.28 20.40 4.53
N LYS A 363 -31.61 20.38 4.50
CA LYS A 363 -32.42 21.56 4.22
C LYS A 363 -33.60 21.52 5.17
N LEU A 364 -33.67 22.50 6.05
CA LEU A 364 -34.84 22.63 6.91
C LEU A 364 -36.09 22.74 6.03
N PRO A 365 -37.02 21.78 6.10
CA PRO A 365 -38.21 21.83 5.27
C PRO A 365 -39.17 22.95 5.76
N GLU A 366 -39.97 23.47 4.84
CA GLU A 366 -41.03 24.41 5.23
C GLU A 366 -42.01 23.74 6.21
N PRO A 367 -42.63 24.50 7.12
CA PRO A 367 -43.67 23.97 8.01
C PRO A 367 -44.77 23.22 7.25
N VAL A 368 -45.24 22.14 7.84
CA VAL A 368 -46.26 21.27 7.25
C VAL A 368 -47.64 21.94 7.34
N LYS A 369 -48.44 21.83 6.28
CA LYS A 369 -49.80 22.39 6.20
C LYS A 369 -50.82 21.33 6.67
N GLU A 370 -51.93 21.77 7.27
CA GLU A 370 -53.02 20.88 7.76
C GLU A 370 -53.56 19.90 6.71
N LYS A 371 -53.46 20.24 5.42
CA LYS A 371 -53.94 19.41 4.29
C LYS A 371 -52.95 18.34 3.84
N GLU A 372 -51.72 18.31 4.36
CA GLU A 372 -50.74 17.29 4.03
C GLU A 372 -51.14 15.94 4.65
N HIS A 373 -50.59 14.86 4.11
CA HIS A 373 -50.88 13.50 4.57
C HIS A 373 -50.52 13.32 6.05
N LEU A 374 -51.29 12.51 6.78
CA LEU A 374 -51.14 12.31 8.23
C LEU A 374 -49.70 11.95 8.62
N LEU A 375 -49.06 10.99 7.90
CA LEU A 375 -47.68 10.57 8.22
C LEU A 375 -46.68 11.71 8.05
N ILE A 376 -46.86 12.61 7.08
CA ILE A 376 -45.99 13.78 6.90
C ILE A 376 -46.17 14.75 8.08
N ARG A 377 -47.40 14.91 8.58
CA ARG A 377 -47.66 15.73 9.76
C ARG A 377 -47.05 15.12 11.02
N ASN A 378 -47.21 13.80 11.20
CA ASN A 378 -46.60 13.10 12.33
C ASN A 378 -45.07 13.25 12.33
N LEU A 379 -44.39 13.06 11.17
CA LEU A 379 -42.95 13.30 11.02
C LEU A 379 -42.57 14.75 11.40
N TRP A 380 -43.39 15.72 11.04
CA TRP A 380 -43.14 17.11 11.42
C TRP A 380 -43.29 17.35 12.93
N GLU A 381 -44.31 16.77 13.56
CA GLU A 381 -44.52 16.82 15.01
C GLU A 381 -43.33 16.14 15.73
N THR A 382 -42.87 15.01 15.23
CA THR A 382 -41.63 14.36 15.71
C THR A 382 -40.45 15.31 15.64
N TYR A 383 -40.21 15.96 14.47
CA TYR A 383 -39.14 16.93 14.31
C TYR A 383 -39.21 18.09 15.33
N GLU A 384 -40.38 18.66 15.54
CA GLU A 384 -40.58 19.78 16.49
C GLU A 384 -40.33 19.35 17.93
N SER A 385 -40.68 18.11 18.29
CA SER A 385 -40.60 17.55 19.63
C SER A 385 -39.20 17.08 20.06
N ILE A 386 -38.22 16.98 19.14
CA ILE A 386 -36.87 16.49 19.46
C ILE A 386 -36.21 17.41 20.49
N ASP A 387 -35.75 16.84 21.61
CA ASP A 387 -34.95 17.50 22.65
C ASP A 387 -33.89 16.56 23.24
N GLU A 388 -33.13 17.02 24.24
CA GLU A 388 -32.04 16.27 24.87
C GLU A 388 -32.53 15.08 25.72
N GLU A 389 -33.78 15.01 26.08
CA GLU A 389 -34.35 13.96 26.93
C GLU A 389 -35.00 12.84 26.09
N ASN A 390 -35.56 13.16 24.92
CA ASN A 390 -36.39 12.25 24.13
C ASN A 390 -35.77 11.86 22.75
N TYR A 391 -34.61 12.38 22.37
CA TYR A 391 -34.03 12.23 21.01
C TYR A 391 -33.92 10.75 20.51
N GLN A 392 -33.76 9.78 21.40
CA GLN A 392 -33.72 8.35 21.05
C GLN A 392 -35.11 7.86 20.61
N GLU A 393 -36.16 8.16 21.38
CA GLU A 393 -37.53 7.80 21.04
C GLU A 393 -37.95 8.48 19.72
N MET A 394 -37.64 9.77 19.57
CA MET A 394 -37.93 10.53 18.34
C MET A 394 -37.22 9.99 17.12
N TYR A 395 -36.03 9.39 17.27
CA TYR A 395 -35.36 8.70 16.17
C TYR A 395 -36.16 7.48 15.69
N HIS A 396 -36.60 6.63 16.61
CA HIS A 396 -37.40 5.45 16.27
C HIS A 396 -38.72 5.83 15.60
N ASP A 397 -39.42 6.87 16.11
CA ASP A 397 -40.62 7.38 15.49
C ASP A 397 -40.37 7.90 14.07
N ALA A 398 -39.29 8.66 13.87
CA ALA A 398 -38.93 9.18 12.55
C ALA A 398 -38.65 8.05 11.54
N VAL A 399 -37.93 7.01 11.96
CA VAL A 399 -37.65 5.81 11.13
C VAL A 399 -38.96 5.10 10.80
N GLN A 400 -39.82 4.85 11.79
CA GLN A 400 -41.12 4.19 11.59
C GLN A 400 -41.97 4.93 10.57
N PHE A 401 -42.18 6.24 10.75
CA PHE A 401 -43.00 7.03 9.83
C PHE A 401 -42.44 7.10 8.42
N LYS A 402 -41.10 7.17 8.28
CA LYS A 402 -40.46 7.10 6.97
C LYS A 402 -40.77 5.76 6.28
N ASP A 403 -40.65 4.64 6.99
CA ASP A 403 -40.87 3.31 6.43
C ASP A 403 -42.33 3.08 6.06
N GLU A 404 -43.27 3.60 6.85
CA GLU A 404 -44.70 3.62 6.52
C GLU A 404 -44.99 4.44 5.25
N VAL A 405 -44.36 5.62 5.11
CA VAL A 405 -44.43 6.45 3.88
C VAL A 405 -43.94 5.70 2.66
N ILE A 406 -42.77 5.03 2.77
CA ILE A 406 -42.21 4.22 1.69
C ILE A 406 -43.16 3.08 1.31
N SER A 407 -43.74 2.41 2.30
CA SER A 407 -44.69 1.33 2.08
C SER A 407 -45.96 1.81 1.34
N LEU A 408 -46.54 2.91 1.78
CA LEU A 408 -47.72 3.51 1.12
C LEU A 408 -47.40 4.02 -0.30
N PHE A 409 -46.21 4.56 -0.50
CA PHE A 409 -45.74 4.94 -1.84
C PHE A 409 -45.61 3.71 -2.77
N ASN A 410 -45.06 2.62 -2.29
CA ASN A 410 -44.91 1.38 -3.05
C ASN A 410 -46.27 0.77 -3.45
N PHE A 411 -47.32 0.98 -2.65
CA PHE A 411 -48.67 0.57 -2.99
C PHE A 411 -49.45 1.61 -3.83
N GLY A 412 -48.83 2.73 -4.18
CA GLY A 412 -49.44 3.78 -5.02
C GLY A 412 -50.39 4.71 -4.28
N TYR A 413 -50.43 4.70 -2.95
CA TYR A 413 -51.25 5.59 -2.15
C TYR A 413 -50.65 6.98 -1.92
N LEU A 414 -49.35 7.12 -2.08
CA LEU A 414 -48.64 8.40 -1.98
C LEU A 414 -47.96 8.75 -3.32
N THR A 415 -47.86 10.06 -3.58
CA THR A 415 -47.12 10.59 -4.72
C THR A 415 -45.64 10.69 -4.42
N LEU A 416 -44.80 10.75 -5.48
CA LEU A 416 -43.37 10.96 -5.36
C LEU A 416 -43.03 12.25 -4.58
N THR A 417 -43.84 13.31 -4.77
CA THR A 417 -43.68 14.58 -4.05
C THR A 417 -43.94 14.43 -2.55
N GLN A 418 -44.92 13.61 -2.17
CA GLN A 418 -45.23 13.35 -0.74
C GLN A 418 -44.11 12.50 -0.11
N ARG A 419 -43.60 11.49 -0.82
CA ARG A 419 -42.46 10.71 -0.36
C ARG A 419 -41.23 11.60 -0.18
N ALA A 420 -40.86 12.40 -1.19
CA ALA A 420 -39.73 13.32 -1.09
C ALA A 420 -39.87 14.29 0.09
N ARG A 421 -41.09 14.76 0.35
CA ARG A 421 -41.40 15.65 1.49
C ARG A 421 -41.14 14.96 2.83
N ALA A 422 -41.57 13.72 2.98
CA ALA A 422 -41.36 12.94 4.20
C ALA A 422 -39.86 12.64 4.40
N GLU A 423 -39.16 12.26 3.35
CA GLU A 423 -37.71 12.02 3.42
C GLU A 423 -36.91 13.28 3.82
N GLN A 424 -37.32 14.48 3.34
CA GLN A 424 -36.73 15.76 3.78
C GLN A 424 -36.90 16.01 5.27
N ILE A 425 -38.07 15.73 5.82
CA ILE A 425 -38.34 15.91 7.26
C ILE A 425 -37.54 14.86 8.07
N TYR A 426 -37.52 13.62 7.62
CA TYR A 426 -36.71 12.55 8.24
C TYR A 426 -35.24 12.95 8.36
N TRP A 427 -34.65 13.47 7.29
CA TRP A 427 -33.25 13.94 7.32
C TRP A 427 -33.08 15.13 8.27
N ALA A 428 -34.05 16.03 8.36
CA ALA A 428 -34.03 17.12 9.34
C ALA A 428 -34.08 16.60 10.80
N CYS A 429 -34.89 15.56 11.08
CA CYS A 429 -34.87 14.85 12.36
C CYS A 429 -33.49 14.25 12.63
N GLY A 430 -32.93 13.50 11.66
CA GLY A 430 -31.62 12.87 11.78
C GLY A 430 -30.51 13.87 12.12
N HIS A 431 -30.43 14.99 11.41
CA HIS A 431 -29.45 16.06 11.70
C HIS A 431 -29.62 16.64 13.11
N ARG A 432 -30.85 16.95 13.52
CA ARG A 432 -31.10 17.51 14.86
C ARG A 432 -30.72 16.53 15.97
N ILE A 433 -31.05 15.25 15.81
CA ILE A 433 -30.67 14.16 16.73
C ILE A 433 -29.17 14.00 16.77
N TYR A 434 -28.50 13.94 15.61
CA TYR A 434 -27.06 13.79 15.51
C TYR A 434 -26.31 14.97 16.17
N ASP A 435 -26.83 16.19 16.07
CA ASP A 435 -26.26 17.35 16.78
C ASP A 435 -26.40 17.25 18.30
N ILE A 436 -27.48 16.62 18.80
CA ILE A 436 -27.62 16.30 20.23
C ILE A 436 -26.62 15.20 20.61
N MET A 437 -26.52 14.12 19.83
CA MET A 437 -25.58 13.00 20.08
C MET A 437 -24.14 13.47 20.22
N LYS A 438 -23.68 14.40 19.39
CA LYS A 438 -22.30 14.95 19.46
C LYS A 438 -21.95 15.61 20.78
N ARG A 439 -22.94 15.99 21.58
CA ARG A 439 -22.78 16.66 22.89
C ARG A 439 -22.84 15.67 24.06
N GLN A 440 -23.29 14.44 23.80
CA GLN A 440 -23.43 13.41 24.83
C GLN A 440 -22.11 12.70 25.06
N SER A 441 -21.85 12.31 26.31
CA SER A 441 -20.67 11.50 26.68
C SER A 441 -20.82 10.01 26.33
N TYR A 442 -22.06 9.56 26.12
CA TYR A 442 -22.43 8.19 25.76
C TYR A 442 -23.52 8.23 24.70
N VAL A 443 -23.37 7.43 23.68
CA VAL A 443 -24.36 7.22 22.63
C VAL A 443 -24.80 5.77 22.67
N SER A 444 -26.11 5.53 22.63
CA SER A 444 -26.67 4.17 22.62
C SER A 444 -26.38 3.47 21.29
N ASP A 445 -26.18 2.15 21.33
CA ASP A 445 -25.97 1.29 20.15
C ASP A 445 -27.11 1.44 19.11
N ASP A 446 -28.33 1.72 19.55
CA ASP A 446 -29.51 1.96 18.69
C ASP A 446 -29.34 3.17 17.75
N LEU A 447 -28.44 4.08 18.06
CA LEU A 447 -28.14 5.27 17.25
C LEU A 447 -26.85 5.16 16.42
N GLU A 448 -26.15 4.02 16.48
CA GLU A 448 -24.97 3.79 15.62
C GLU A 448 -25.34 3.85 14.15
N GLU A 449 -26.50 3.30 13.77
CA GLU A 449 -26.98 3.35 12.38
C GLU A 449 -27.16 4.80 11.90
N LEU A 450 -27.68 5.69 12.75
CA LEU A 450 -27.79 7.11 12.42
C LEU A 450 -26.41 7.74 12.28
N ALA A 451 -25.47 7.42 13.16
CA ALA A 451 -24.11 7.93 13.09
C ALA A 451 -23.44 7.52 11.76
N ASP A 452 -23.60 6.26 11.33
CA ASP A 452 -23.10 5.74 10.06
C ASP A 452 -23.79 6.43 8.86
N LEU A 453 -25.11 6.66 8.92
CA LEU A 453 -25.86 7.39 7.88
C LEU A 453 -25.44 8.87 7.76
N MET A 454 -24.89 9.46 8.81
CA MET A 454 -24.41 10.85 8.82
C MET A 454 -22.98 11.01 8.31
N ILE A 455 -22.29 9.91 7.98
CA ILE A 455 -20.96 9.95 7.35
C ILE A 455 -21.11 10.44 5.92
N SER A 456 -20.34 11.45 5.56
CA SER A 456 -20.25 11.95 4.19
C SER A 456 -19.44 11.02 3.28
N THR A 457 -19.71 11.06 1.98
CA THR A 457 -18.85 10.43 0.97
C THR A 457 -18.07 11.50 0.24
N TYR A 458 -16.75 11.43 0.28
CA TYR A 458 -15.85 12.30 -0.49
C TYR A 458 -15.33 11.53 -1.69
N TYR A 459 -15.65 12.02 -2.90
CA TYR A 459 -15.19 11.41 -4.15
C TYR A 459 -13.78 11.88 -4.45
N ILE A 460 -12.87 10.94 -4.61
CA ILE A 460 -11.45 11.19 -4.84
C ILE A 460 -11.06 10.87 -6.27
N ASN A 461 -10.21 11.71 -6.86
CA ASN A 461 -9.63 11.49 -8.19
C ASN A 461 -8.56 10.40 -8.10
N LEU A 462 -8.98 9.16 -8.06
CA LEU A 462 -8.12 7.99 -7.88
C LEU A 462 -8.87 6.72 -8.33
N SER A 463 -8.15 5.66 -8.63
CA SER A 463 -8.64 4.28 -8.59
C SER A 463 -7.93 3.54 -7.46
N VAL A 464 -8.69 3.06 -6.48
CA VAL A 464 -8.17 2.25 -5.36
C VAL A 464 -7.61 0.94 -5.88
N PHE A 465 -8.24 0.35 -6.92
CA PHE A 465 -7.80 -0.89 -7.56
C PHE A 465 -6.42 -0.74 -8.21
N GLN A 466 -6.14 0.41 -8.81
CA GLN A 466 -4.86 0.66 -9.47
C GLN A 466 -3.78 1.08 -8.47
N SER A 467 -4.08 1.94 -7.51
CA SER A 467 -3.06 2.64 -6.72
C SER A 467 -2.91 2.16 -5.28
N ALA A 468 -3.92 1.48 -4.74
CA ALA A 468 -3.92 0.96 -3.37
C ALA A 468 -4.62 -0.42 -3.27
N PRO A 469 -4.19 -1.42 -4.07
CA PRO A 469 -4.87 -2.71 -4.17
C PRO A 469 -4.96 -3.46 -2.84
N ASP A 470 -3.98 -3.35 -1.94
CA ASP A 470 -4.04 -4.01 -0.64
C ASP A 470 -5.12 -3.41 0.28
N ALA A 471 -5.53 -2.16 0.06
CA ALA A 471 -6.58 -1.54 0.86
C ALA A 471 -7.93 -2.26 0.67
N TRP A 472 -8.31 -2.60 -0.59
CA TRP A 472 -9.56 -3.29 -0.88
C TRP A 472 -9.43 -4.81 -0.80
N ALA A 473 -8.28 -5.38 -1.23
CA ALA A 473 -8.13 -6.83 -1.35
C ALA A 473 -7.91 -7.54 -0.01
N ILE A 474 -7.25 -6.89 0.94
CA ILE A 474 -6.86 -7.50 2.22
C ILE A 474 -7.05 -6.57 3.43
N ASP A 475 -7.81 -5.50 3.29
CA ASP A 475 -8.05 -4.53 4.37
C ASP A 475 -6.76 -3.95 4.99
N GLN A 476 -5.69 -3.78 4.19
CA GLN A 476 -4.47 -3.14 4.67
C GLN A 476 -4.75 -1.67 4.98
N LEU A 477 -4.49 -1.27 6.21
CA LEU A 477 -4.57 0.12 6.61
C LEU A 477 -3.34 0.89 6.14
N PHE A 478 -3.61 2.07 5.56
CA PHE A 478 -2.59 3.07 5.21
C PHE A 478 -2.88 4.37 5.91
N PRO A 479 -1.87 5.15 6.32
CA PRO A 479 -2.10 6.51 6.78
C PRO A 479 -2.67 7.37 5.66
N VAL A 480 -3.85 7.94 5.89
CA VAL A 480 -4.51 8.89 4.97
C VAL A 480 -4.84 10.15 5.72
N MET A 481 -4.44 11.31 5.18
CA MET A 481 -4.73 12.60 5.79
C MET A 481 -4.69 13.74 4.76
N PRO A 482 -5.30 14.91 5.06
CA PRO A 482 -5.06 16.12 4.27
C PRO A 482 -3.57 16.51 4.29
N ILE A 483 -3.05 17.00 3.16
CA ILE A 483 -1.67 17.50 3.11
C ILE A 483 -1.56 19.01 3.38
N HIS A 484 -2.68 19.68 3.62
CA HIS A 484 -2.77 21.11 3.96
C HIS A 484 -3.99 21.38 4.85
N ARG A 485 -4.15 22.62 5.35
CA ARG A 485 -5.22 23.06 6.27
C ARG A 485 -5.19 22.35 7.63
N LEU A 486 -4.04 21.86 8.05
CA LEU A 486 -3.90 21.14 9.32
C LEU A 486 -3.82 22.08 10.53
N ASP A 487 -3.82 23.39 10.32
CA ASP A 487 -4.04 24.46 11.31
C ASP A 487 -5.53 24.74 11.55
N GLU A 488 -6.44 24.18 10.73
CA GLU A 488 -7.88 24.28 10.84
C GLU A 488 -8.48 23.02 11.48
N LYS A 489 -9.60 23.17 12.21
CA LYS A 489 -10.33 22.02 12.77
C LYS A 489 -11.14 21.32 11.69
N PRO A 490 -10.95 20.01 11.45
CA PRO A 490 -11.83 19.26 10.58
C PRO A 490 -13.23 19.15 11.19
N THR A 491 -14.27 19.36 10.38
CA THR A 491 -15.67 19.42 10.83
C THR A 491 -16.53 18.30 10.26
N GLU A 492 -16.04 17.63 9.22
CA GLU A 492 -16.75 16.55 8.53
C GLU A 492 -16.13 15.19 8.88
N LYS A 493 -16.96 14.15 8.83
CA LYS A 493 -16.53 12.75 8.83
C LYS A 493 -16.92 12.13 7.51
N ALA A 494 -15.97 11.51 6.82
CA ALA A 494 -16.22 10.97 5.49
C ALA A 494 -15.52 9.62 5.24
N ILE A 495 -16.14 8.81 4.38
CA ILE A 495 -15.46 7.76 3.62
C ILE A 495 -14.94 8.34 2.31
N LEU A 496 -13.94 7.70 1.71
CA LEU A 496 -13.39 8.08 0.42
C LEU A 496 -13.86 7.10 -0.65
N ALA A 497 -14.58 7.58 -1.65
CA ALA A 497 -15.01 6.79 -2.82
C ALA A 497 -14.18 7.19 -4.05
N ASP A 498 -13.68 6.21 -4.78
CA ASP A 498 -12.88 6.43 -5.99
C ASP A 498 -13.75 6.74 -7.23
N LEU A 499 -13.13 6.88 -8.40
CA LEU A 499 -13.83 7.17 -9.66
C LEU A 499 -14.43 5.94 -10.33
N THR A 500 -14.12 4.74 -9.86
CA THR A 500 -14.63 3.52 -10.48
C THR A 500 -16.12 3.35 -10.19
N CYS A 501 -16.82 2.61 -11.02
CA CYS A 501 -18.24 2.31 -10.80
C CYS A 501 -18.47 1.12 -9.85
N ASP A 502 -17.40 0.50 -9.36
CA ASP A 502 -17.47 -0.65 -8.45
C ASP A 502 -17.72 -0.19 -7.01
N SER A 503 -18.59 -0.88 -6.29
CA SER A 503 -18.91 -0.57 -4.89
C SER A 503 -17.74 -0.78 -3.92
N ASP A 504 -16.74 -1.58 -4.32
CA ASP A 504 -15.51 -1.82 -3.54
C ASP A 504 -14.44 -0.73 -3.77
N GLY A 505 -14.66 0.18 -4.74
CA GLY A 505 -13.81 1.33 -5.03
C GLY A 505 -13.89 2.41 -3.96
N LYS A 506 -13.57 2.06 -2.72
CA LYS A 506 -13.66 2.98 -1.57
C LYS A 506 -12.59 2.68 -0.51
N ILE A 507 -12.31 3.67 0.32
CA ILE A 507 -11.58 3.54 1.57
C ILE A 507 -12.53 3.93 2.69
N ASP A 508 -12.95 2.96 3.48
CA ASP A 508 -13.89 3.09 4.59
C ASP A 508 -13.33 2.53 5.92
N LYS A 509 -12.03 2.25 5.94
CA LYS A 509 -11.27 1.81 7.11
C LYS A 509 -10.04 2.69 7.28
N PHE A 510 -9.95 3.35 8.42
CA PHE A 510 -8.89 4.31 8.71
C PHE A 510 -8.19 3.97 10.03
N ILE A 511 -6.96 4.47 10.18
CA ILE A 511 -6.14 4.26 11.35
C ILE A 511 -6.77 4.90 12.59
N ASP A 512 -6.82 4.12 13.67
CA ASP A 512 -7.07 4.55 15.03
C ASP A 512 -6.13 3.80 15.99
N LEU A 513 -5.72 4.41 17.09
CA LEU A 513 -4.84 3.76 18.07
C LEU A 513 -5.54 2.68 18.90
N LEU A 514 -6.86 2.71 18.99
CA LEU A 514 -7.66 1.78 19.79
C LEU A 514 -8.35 0.72 18.93
N ASP A 515 -8.75 1.10 17.71
CA ASP A 515 -9.51 0.24 16.79
C ASP A 515 -9.38 0.77 15.35
N VAL A 516 -10.19 0.28 14.42
CA VAL A 516 -10.29 0.77 13.05
C VAL A 516 -11.44 1.75 12.94
N LYS A 517 -11.16 3.00 12.54
CA LYS A 517 -12.22 3.99 12.27
C LYS A 517 -12.96 3.67 10.98
N LYS A 518 -14.29 3.84 10.99
CA LYS A 518 -15.16 3.73 9.80
C LYS A 518 -15.18 5.01 8.94
N SER A 519 -14.60 6.11 9.42
CA SER A 519 -14.57 7.40 8.73
C SER A 519 -13.34 8.21 9.11
N LEU A 520 -12.94 9.10 8.22
CA LEU A 520 -11.83 10.04 8.41
C LEU A 520 -12.39 11.43 8.70
N GLU A 521 -11.80 12.12 9.67
CA GLU A 521 -12.07 13.53 9.94
C GLU A 521 -11.44 14.39 8.84
N LEU A 522 -12.28 15.20 8.17
CA LEU A 522 -11.89 16.03 7.03
C LEU A 522 -12.46 17.45 7.16
N HIS A 523 -11.87 18.38 6.40
CA HIS A 523 -12.36 19.74 6.33
C HIS A 523 -13.51 19.84 5.32
N LYS A 524 -14.50 20.67 5.64
CA LYS A 524 -15.58 20.99 4.70
C LYS A 524 -15.00 21.55 3.39
N LEU A 525 -15.52 21.08 2.26
CA LEU A 525 -15.14 21.60 0.95
C LEU A 525 -15.65 23.03 0.79
N GLU A 526 -14.75 23.96 0.47
CA GLU A 526 -15.11 25.33 0.15
C GLU A 526 -15.61 25.36 -1.31
N ASN A 527 -16.91 25.64 -1.51
CA ASN A 527 -17.60 25.69 -2.80
C ASN A 527 -17.78 24.34 -3.51
N SER A 528 -18.86 23.64 -3.18
CA SER A 528 -19.32 22.39 -3.81
C SER A 528 -19.76 22.52 -5.30
N ASN A 529 -19.68 23.72 -5.90
CA ASN A 529 -19.86 23.89 -7.33
C ASN A 529 -18.49 23.77 -7.99
N ASN A 530 -18.17 22.57 -8.48
CA ASN A 530 -16.95 22.15 -9.17
C ASN A 530 -16.71 22.95 -10.47
N ASN A 531 -16.63 24.26 -10.40
CA ASN A 531 -16.17 25.07 -11.51
C ASN A 531 -14.71 25.43 -11.25
N GLN A 532 -13.76 24.65 -11.80
CA GLN A 532 -12.32 24.97 -11.77
C GLN A 532 -12.05 26.36 -12.37
N ASP A 533 -12.96 26.88 -13.16
CA ASP A 533 -12.95 28.26 -13.69
C ASP A 533 -13.37 29.31 -12.64
N ASN A 534 -13.79 28.89 -11.44
CA ASN A 534 -14.10 29.83 -10.35
C ASN A 534 -12.79 30.32 -9.72
N PRO A 535 -12.46 31.62 -9.75
CA PRO A 535 -11.24 32.17 -9.14
C PRO A 535 -11.17 31.98 -7.60
N HIS A 536 -12.24 31.51 -6.98
CA HIS A 536 -12.30 31.17 -5.55
C HIS A 536 -12.29 29.67 -5.29
N TYR A 537 -12.06 28.82 -6.30
CA TYR A 537 -11.90 27.38 -6.10
C TYR A 537 -10.61 27.12 -5.33
N LYS A 538 -10.74 26.49 -4.18
CA LYS A 538 -9.61 26.00 -3.40
C LYS A 538 -9.56 24.48 -3.50
N PRO A 539 -8.52 23.92 -4.10
CA PRO A 539 -8.37 22.47 -4.19
C PRO A 539 -8.22 21.86 -2.78
N TYR A 540 -8.72 20.64 -2.61
CA TYR A 540 -8.53 19.89 -1.37
C TYR A 540 -7.76 18.60 -1.67
N TYR A 541 -6.53 18.52 -1.17
CA TYR A 541 -5.61 17.42 -1.44
C TYR A 541 -5.45 16.52 -0.24
N LEU A 542 -5.51 15.22 -0.49
CA LEU A 542 -5.22 14.17 0.46
C LEU A 542 -3.95 13.43 0.06
N GLY A 543 -3.23 12.94 1.06
CA GLY A 543 -2.09 12.05 0.90
C GLY A 543 -2.38 10.69 1.52
N MET A 544 -2.00 9.62 0.81
CA MET A 544 -1.87 8.28 1.35
C MET A 544 -0.39 7.95 1.44
N PHE A 545 0.06 7.59 2.64
CA PHE A 545 1.47 7.42 2.98
C PHE A 545 1.86 5.95 3.10
N LEU A 546 3.17 5.68 3.12
CA LEU A 546 3.74 4.34 3.27
C LEU A 546 3.36 3.34 2.18
N VAL A 547 3.07 3.83 0.96
CA VAL A 547 2.58 3.05 -0.18
C VAL A 547 3.70 2.48 -1.09
N GLY A 548 4.98 2.67 -0.73
CA GLY A 548 6.12 2.32 -1.58
C GLY A 548 6.37 0.83 -1.80
N SER A 549 5.66 -0.06 -1.09
CA SER A 549 5.78 -1.50 -1.23
C SER A 549 4.49 -2.13 -1.72
N TYR A 550 4.59 -2.93 -2.77
CA TYR A 550 3.54 -3.74 -3.43
C TYR A 550 2.47 -2.96 -4.19
N GLN A 551 2.04 -1.78 -3.75
CA GLN A 551 0.86 -1.11 -4.28
C GLN A 551 0.94 -0.82 -5.78
N GLU A 552 2.03 -0.24 -6.24
CA GLU A 552 2.22 0.15 -7.64
C GLU A 552 2.26 -1.03 -8.63
N ILE A 553 2.75 -2.18 -8.18
CA ILE A 553 2.98 -3.35 -9.04
C ILE A 553 1.86 -4.39 -8.99
N MET A 554 0.93 -4.26 -8.04
CA MET A 554 -0.21 -5.16 -7.87
C MET A 554 -1.53 -4.53 -8.31
N GLY A 555 -1.49 -3.30 -8.84
CA GLY A 555 -2.64 -2.59 -9.36
C GLY A 555 -3.31 -3.31 -10.53
N ASN A 556 -4.59 -3.03 -10.74
CA ASN A 556 -5.35 -3.54 -11.87
C ASN A 556 -6.15 -2.42 -12.57
N LEU A 557 -6.53 -2.69 -13.82
CA LEU A 557 -7.15 -1.73 -14.74
C LEU A 557 -8.68 -1.67 -14.63
N HIS A 558 -9.25 -1.75 -13.44
CA HIS A 558 -10.71 -1.65 -13.29
C HIS A 558 -11.23 -0.35 -13.91
N ASN A 559 -12.26 -0.41 -14.75
CA ASN A 559 -12.76 0.69 -15.59
C ASN A 559 -11.70 1.39 -16.46
N LEU A 560 -10.58 0.72 -16.75
CA LEU A 560 -9.47 1.23 -17.55
C LEU A 560 -8.83 2.52 -16.99
N PHE A 561 -8.86 2.72 -15.68
CA PHE A 561 -7.97 3.66 -15.02
C PHE A 561 -6.57 3.06 -15.00
N GLY A 562 -5.63 3.70 -15.69
CA GLY A 562 -4.25 3.22 -15.86
C GLY A 562 -3.29 3.72 -14.79
N ASP A 563 -2.00 3.53 -15.06
CA ASP A 563 -0.94 4.02 -14.20
C ASP A 563 -1.01 5.53 -13.99
N ILE A 564 -0.69 5.96 -12.78
CA ILE A 564 -0.70 7.37 -12.39
C ILE A 564 0.64 8.05 -12.71
N ASN A 565 0.64 9.38 -12.73
CA ASN A 565 1.87 10.15 -12.84
C ASN A 565 2.81 9.86 -11.66
N VAL A 566 4.10 9.69 -11.94
CA VAL A 566 5.12 9.44 -10.90
C VAL A 566 6.24 10.47 -11.01
N VAL A 567 6.66 11.00 -9.88
CA VAL A 567 7.74 11.97 -9.76
C VAL A 567 8.79 11.43 -8.80
N HIS A 568 10.04 11.45 -9.24
CA HIS A 568 11.19 11.06 -8.41
C HIS A 568 11.95 12.29 -7.96
N LEU A 569 12.12 12.42 -6.65
CA LEU A 569 12.88 13.47 -6.00
C LEU A 569 14.10 12.89 -5.29
N ALA A 570 15.22 13.57 -5.43
CA ALA A 570 16.40 13.33 -4.61
C ALA A 570 17.07 14.64 -4.25
N ASN A 571 17.88 14.62 -3.20
CA ASN A 571 18.66 15.76 -2.79
C ASN A 571 19.95 15.79 -3.60
N GLU A 572 20.17 16.89 -4.34
CA GLU A 572 21.42 17.23 -4.98
C GLU A 572 21.90 18.60 -4.45
N ASP A 573 23.15 18.69 -3.99
CA ASP A 573 23.77 19.91 -3.46
C ASP A 573 22.90 20.66 -2.43
N ASP A 574 22.30 19.90 -1.51
CA ASP A 574 21.41 20.40 -0.47
C ASP A 574 20.05 20.96 -0.92
N ASN A 575 19.67 20.73 -2.17
CA ASN A 575 18.34 21.07 -2.68
C ASN A 575 17.64 19.82 -3.24
N TYR A 576 16.32 19.71 -3.01
CA TYR A 576 15.52 18.65 -3.64
C TYR A 576 15.30 18.98 -5.11
N GLN A 577 15.76 18.10 -5.98
CA GLN A 577 15.62 18.21 -7.41
C GLN A 577 14.73 17.10 -7.96
N LEU A 578 13.98 17.47 -8.99
CA LEU A 578 13.19 16.55 -9.77
C LEU A 578 14.12 15.74 -10.69
N GLN A 579 14.37 14.48 -10.36
CA GLN A 579 15.25 13.61 -11.17
C GLN A 579 14.53 13.03 -12.38
N TYR A 580 13.33 12.49 -12.17
CA TYR A 580 12.55 11.82 -13.21
C TYR A 580 11.07 12.14 -13.07
N ILE A 581 10.41 12.22 -14.23
CA ILE A 581 8.95 12.24 -14.35
C ILE A 581 8.57 11.05 -15.23
N VAL A 582 7.74 10.18 -14.70
CA VAL A 582 7.09 9.11 -15.45
C VAL A 582 5.64 9.50 -15.61
N LYS A 583 5.21 9.78 -16.84
CA LYS A 583 3.81 10.09 -17.11
C LYS A 583 2.97 8.84 -16.96
N GLY A 584 1.82 8.99 -16.33
CA GLY A 584 0.82 7.95 -16.25
C GLY A 584 0.19 7.64 -17.61
N ASP A 585 -0.64 6.61 -17.65
CA ASP A 585 -1.27 6.15 -18.88
C ASP A 585 -2.28 7.15 -19.43
N ASN A 586 -2.24 7.37 -20.73
CA ASN A 586 -3.33 8.00 -21.45
C ASN A 586 -4.37 6.96 -21.89
N VAL A 587 -5.53 7.42 -22.36
CA VAL A 587 -6.63 6.52 -22.79
C VAL A 587 -6.19 5.53 -23.85
N ALA A 588 -5.36 5.94 -24.82
CA ALA A 588 -4.86 5.03 -25.86
C ALA A 588 -3.99 3.90 -25.29
N ASN A 589 -3.13 4.20 -24.29
CA ASN A 589 -2.29 3.19 -23.63
C ASN A 589 -3.14 2.09 -22.98
N VAL A 590 -4.14 2.47 -22.16
CA VAL A 590 -4.98 1.48 -21.49
C VAL A 590 -5.87 0.68 -22.44
N LEU A 591 -6.27 1.29 -23.56
CA LEU A 591 -7.01 0.60 -24.63
C LEU A 591 -6.16 -0.47 -25.32
N GLU A 592 -4.84 -0.23 -25.48
CA GLU A 592 -3.92 -1.23 -26.04
C GLU A 592 -3.77 -2.46 -25.14
N TYR A 593 -3.83 -2.32 -23.81
CA TYR A 593 -3.81 -3.48 -22.89
C TYR A 593 -4.99 -4.42 -23.09
N VAL A 594 -6.12 -3.92 -23.63
CA VAL A 594 -7.33 -4.70 -23.93
C VAL A 594 -7.55 -4.83 -25.44
N GLU A 595 -6.46 -4.75 -26.22
CA GLU A 595 -6.37 -5.07 -27.66
C GLU A 595 -7.07 -4.09 -28.62
N TYR A 596 -7.45 -2.86 -28.16
CA TYR A 596 -7.95 -1.82 -29.06
C TYR A 596 -6.81 -0.93 -29.53
N LYS A 597 -6.78 -0.61 -30.83
CA LYS A 597 -5.84 0.35 -31.41
C LYS A 597 -6.53 1.69 -31.65
N ALA A 598 -5.89 2.77 -31.21
CA ALA A 598 -6.43 4.12 -31.31
C ALA A 598 -6.79 4.51 -32.75
N ASP A 599 -5.91 4.22 -33.72
CA ASP A 599 -6.14 4.52 -35.14
C ASP A 599 -7.35 3.79 -35.73
N GLU A 600 -7.56 2.53 -35.35
CA GLU A 600 -8.71 1.75 -35.79
C GLU A 600 -10.02 2.30 -35.23
N LEU A 601 -10.01 2.72 -33.97
CA LEU A 601 -11.17 3.34 -33.31
C LEU A 601 -11.51 4.69 -33.94
N GLN A 602 -10.50 5.54 -34.22
CA GLN A 602 -10.68 6.83 -34.89
C GLN A 602 -11.27 6.65 -36.30
N GLU A 603 -10.72 5.72 -37.08
CA GLU A 603 -11.23 5.48 -38.45
C GLU A 603 -12.67 4.94 -38.42
N ARG A 604 -12.99 4.06 -37.47
CA ARG A 604 -14.36 3.56 -37.31
C ARG A 604 -15.33 4.68 -36.93
N LEU A 605 -14.95 5.57 -36.02
CA LEU A 605 -15.79 6.70 -35.63
C LEU A 605 -15.97 7.67 -36.81
N ARG A 606 -14.91 7.94 -37.59
CA ARG A 606 -15.00 8.78 -38.79
C ARG A 606 -16.02 8.24 -39.78
N ARG A 607 -16.02 6.94 -40.06
CA ARG A 607 -17.03 6.32 -40.96
C ARG A 607 -18.45 6.44 -40.41
N LEU A 608 -18.63 6.32 -39.07
CA LEU A 608 -19.94 6.51 -38.45
C LEU A 608 -20.41 7.97 -38.55
N THR A 609 -19.54 8.94 -38.38
CA THR A 609 -19.87 10.37 -38.52
C THR A 609 -20.20 10.73 -39.96
N GLU A 610 -19.51 10.20 -40.98
CA GLU A 610 -19.85 10.38 -42.38
C GLU A 610 -21.24 9.82 -42.71
N SER A 611 -21.58 8.63 -42.24
CA SER A 611 -22.91 8.06 -42.39
C SER A 611 -23.99 8.94 -41.74
N ALA A 612 -23.73 9.45 -40.54
CA ALA A 612 -24.65 10.34 -39.82
C ALA A 612 -24.85 11.71 -40.54
N LEU A 613 -23.80 12.23 -41.18
CA LEU A 613 -23.89 13.42 -42.04
C LEU A 613 -24.78 13.19 -43.25
N MET A 614 -24.62 12.05 -43.96
CA MET A 614 -25.46 11.70 -45.11
C MET A 614 -26.94 11.53 -44.71
N GLU A 615 -27.21 11.06 -43.49
CA GLU A 615 -28.56 10.91 -42.94
C GLU A 615 -29.11 12.19 -42.29
N ASN A 616 -28.38 13.31 -42.35
CA ASN A 616 -28.72 14.60 -41.72
C ASN A 616 -28.94 14.49 -40.17
N LYS A 617 -28.29 13.54 -39.52
CA LYS A 617 -28.31 13.37 -38.04
C LYS A 617 -27.30 14.26 -37.33
N LEU A 618 -26.23 14.66 -38.03
CA LEU A 618 -25.19 15.58 -37.54
C LEU A 618 -24.99 16.72 -38.53
N THR A 619 -24.59 17.88 -38.04
CA THR A 619 -24.02 18.94 -38.88
C THR A 619 -22.51 18.72 -39.09
N ILE A 620 -21.92 19.41 -40.04
CA ILE A 620 -20.47 19.35 -40.29
C ILE A 620 -19.70 19.79 -39.04
N GLU A 621 -20.16 20.86 -38.38
CA GLU A 621 -19.54 21.41 -37.15
C GLU A 621 -19.61 20.40 -36.01
N GLN A 622 -20.76 19.72 -35.84
CA GLN A 622 -20.92 18.70 -34.82
C GLN A 622 -20.01 17.49 -35.08
N SER A 623 -19.89 17.06 -36.33
CA SER A 623 -18.98 15.98 -36.72
C SER A 623 -17.52 16.32 -36.44
N GLN A 624 -17.09 17.53 -36.83
CA GLN A 624 -15.73 18.03 -36.58
C GLN A 624 -15.44 18.11 -35.07
N LEU A 625 -16.38 18.62 -34.30
CA LEU A 625 -16.24 18.73 -32.83
C LEU A 625 -16.13 17.34 -32.20
N LEU A 626 -16.98 16.37 -32.59
CA LEU A 626 -16.93 14.99 -32.09
C LEU A 626 -15.59 14.32 -32.36
N LEU A 627 -15.10 14.42 -33.63
CA LEU A 627 -13.82 13.82 -34.00
C LEU A 627 -12.63 14.47 -33.29
N LYS A 628 -12.64 15.79 -33.14
CA LYS A 628 -11.63 16.53 -32.39
C LYS A 628 -11.61 16.11 -30.90
N ASN A 629 -12.79 16.04 -30.27
CA ASN A 629 -12.89 15.64 -28.87
C ASN A 629 -12.45 14.18 -28.67
N TYR A 630 -12.78 13.30 -29.62
CA TYR A 630 -12.37 11.91 -29.56
C TYR A 630 -10.84 11.75 -29.65
N ASP A 631 -10.18 12.44 -30.58
CA ASP A 631 -8.72 12.45 -30.70
C ASP A 631 -8.06 13.02 -29.41
N HIS A 632 -8.62 14.11 -28.89
CA HIS A 632 -8.13 14.70 -27.64
C HIS A 632 -8.26 13.73 -26.48
N ASN A 633 -9.42 13.09 -26.31
CA ASN A 633 -9.67 12.13 -25.21
C ASN A 633 -8.76 10.90 -25.30
N LEU A 634 -8.44 10.39 -26.48
CA LEU A 634 -7.49 9.28 -26.64
C LEU A 634 -6.10 9.61 -26.11
N ARG A 635 -5.71 10.89 -26.14
CA ARG A 635 -4.40 11.37 -25.66
C ARG A 635 -4.43 11.88 -24.23
N SER A 636 -5.62 12.02 -23.64
CA SER A 636 -5.79 12.53 -22.30
C SER A 636 -5.42 11.49 -21.26
N TYR A 637 -5.00 11.96 -20.10
CA TYR A 637 -4.80 11.16 -18.91
C TYR A 637 -6.09 10.43 -18.53
N THR A 638 -6.02 9.23 -17.97
CA THR A 638 -7.20 8.40 -17.66
C THR A 638 -8.01 8.92 -16.46
N TYR A 639 -7.45 9.83 -15.69
CA TYR A 639 -8.09 10.46 -14.54
C TYR A 639 -8.63 11.86 -14.86
N LEU A 640 -9.40 12.45 -13.95
CA LEU A 640 -9.97 13.79 -14.13
C LEU A 640 -8.86 14.87 -14.10
N GLN A 641 -8.99 15.86 -14.97
CA GLN A 641 -8.06 17.00 -15.11
C GLN A 641 -8.73 18.31 -14.72
#